data_aa69d0881f9539c3a732069f69615d71
#
_entry.id   aa69d0881f9539c3a732069f69615d71
#
_cell.length_a   1.000
_cell.length_b   1.000
_cell.length_c   1.000
_cell.angle_alpha   90.00
_cell.angle_beta   90.00
_cell.angle_gamma   90.00
#
_symmetry.space_group_name_H-M   'P 1'
#
loop_
_entity.id
_entity.type
_entity.pdbx_description
1 polymer ?
#
loop_
_entity_poly.entity_id
_entity_poly.type
_entity_poly.pdbx_seq_one_letter_code
_entity_poly.pdbx_strand_id
1 'polypeptide(L)'
;VMLEGNFENSSIHSDDIAYFAPQLKTWNRVLNFSGRARGKIDNLSVRNMNIQSGNTAVTGSITLRGLPDIENTFIDFKSDELRTNYTDLVTLVPYLKKIRQPQLNQLGSIRFKGNFTGFIKDFVAYGNVSTGLGAVNADINMKLRNVNVPTYSGKLSSAGFNLGRFFNNKDLGNIAFSGQVKGKGFDLDDLNADFNGTVNKLDYSGYTYQNITLNGTFVKNLFSGHLDMNDPNLKITNLEGSVSLLGDKTEFNFSALLEKANLRQLHYTRENFSLAGNLNLNFAGNNIDDFLGTAKVYNASLWHDSTRLSFDSLIVRSLLVDEKKMLTVQTNELEGNITGDFKVLELPEAFKVFLNRYYPAYIEEPKQGISNQDFSFYIKTRQVDDYVKLLDKRLSGFNNSTFSGNLKLAANEMNVNASVPDFTYDGKRFTNLDLVSKGTLDSLNATISVTDIALSDSLHIPNTRLILGAKNDLTHVQLTTSASKTVSEARLNANIKTLSDGVRIHLFPSSFILNDKKWNLEKDGEITLRKSYIEAKDVRFTQGEQEIVIDTEPDDESNRIDLVAKLRKVNINDFTPLFMNKPRLEGIITGKVKLKDPFGKQIVEYDAVAEKVRVDNKEIGDVTMKGDVNTSTGQVTVDAGITGDKNKARIKGSLNYKDTTNN
;
A
#
# COMPACT_ATOMS: atom_id res chain seq x y z
N VAL A 1 -37.53 68.51 -4.02
CA VAL A 1 -36.35 69.28 -4.46
C VAL A 1 -35.50 68.38 -5.38
N MET A 2 -35.12 68.91 -6.55
CA MET A 2 -34.21 68.30 -7.47
C MET A 2 -32.78 68.63 -7.03
N LEU A 3 -31.94 67.65 -6.87
CA LEU A 3 -30.54 67.81 -6.52
C LEU A 3 -29.68 67.52 -7.76
N GLU A 4 -28.67 68.34 -8.01
CA GLU A 4 -27.63 68.08 -8.97
C GLU A 4 -26.32 68.57 -8.36
N GLY A 5 -25.33 67.66 -8.28
CA GLY A 5 -24.03 67.92 -7.70
C GLY A 5 -22.93 67.22 -8.45
N ASN A 6 -21.83 67.93 -8.65
CA ASN A 6 -20.58 67.33 -9.14
C ASN A 6 -19.56 67.43 -8.01
N PHE A 7 -19.18 66.27 -7.49
CA PHE A 7 -18.23 66.13 -6.37
C PHE A 7 -16.85 65.80 -6.94
N GLU A 8 -15.87 66.63 -6.59
CA GLU A 8 -14.46 66.43 -6.99
C GLU A 8 -13.60 66.45 -5.74
N ASN A 9 -12.87 65.33 -5.50
CA ASN A 9 -11.99 65.19 -4.33
C ASN A 9 -12.63 65.61 -2.98
N SER A 10 -13.88 65.23 -2.79
CA SER A 10 -14.64 65.57 -1.59
C SER A 10 -14.34 64.58 -0.47
N SER A 11 -14.38 65.03 0.77
CA SER A 11 -14.14 64.22 1.97
C SER A 11 -15.24 64.46 3.00
N ILE A 12 -15.74 63.38 3.61
CA ILE A 12 -16.77 63.43 4.67
C ILE A 12 -16.48 62.37 5.72
N HIS A 13 -16.74 62.66 6.98
CA HIS A 13 -16.66 61.69 8.05
C HIS A 13 -17.94 60.85 8.12
N SER A 14 -17.82 59.55 8.43
CA SER A 14 -18.96 58.63 8.51
C SER A 14 -20.00 59.08 9.54
N ASP A 15 -19.60 59.76 10.61
CA ASP A 15 -20.48 60.27 11.64
C ASP A 15 -21.42 61.40 11.10
N ASP A 16 -20.95 62.17 10.14
CA ASP A 16 -21.78 63.23 9.50
C ASP A 16 -22.88 62.59 8.62
N ILE A 17 -22.56 61.48 7.97
CA ILE A 17 -23.55 60.72 7.18
C ILE A 17 -24.47 59.92 8.09
N ALA A 18 -24.03 59.54 9.29
CA ALA A 18 -24.79 58.75 10.25
C ALA A 18 -26.09 59.46 10.71
N TYR A 19 -26.19 60.78 10.51
CA TYR A 19 -27.45 61.48 10.71
C TYR A 19 -28.59 60.98 9.80
N PHE A 20 -28.24 60.55 8.59
CA PHE A 20 -29.18 59.97 7.61
C PHE A 20 -29.12 58.42 7.56
N ALA A 21 -28.01 57.83 7.95
CA ALA A 21 -27.77 56.40 7.96
C ALA A 21 -27.10 55.97 9.28
N PRO A 22 -27.85 55.76 10.38
CA PRO A 22 -27.32 55.53 11.73
C PRO A 22 -26.34 54.37 11.83
N GLN A 23 -26.42 53.39 10.91
CA GLN A 23 -25.51 52.23 10.83
C GLN A 23 -24.07 52.65 10.56
N LEU A 24 -23.83 53.78 9.90
CA LEU A 24 -22.50 54.30 9.57
C LEU A 24 -21.76 54.90 10.77
N LYS A 25 -22.46 55.16 11.87
CA LYS A 25 -21.87 55.68 13.11
C LYS A 25 -20.80 54.75 13.69
N THR A 26 -20.93 53.46 13.44
CA THR A 26 -19.95 52.45 13.90
C THR A 26 -18.69 52.42 13.06
N TRP A 27 -18.68 53.04 11.89
CA TRP A 27 -17.53 52.96 10.97
C TRP A 27 -16.37 53.84 11.43
N ASN A 28 -16.66 55.03 11.94
CA ASN A 28 -15.67 56.00 12.44
C ASN A 28 -14.51 56.21 11.44
N ARG A 29 -14.84 56.53 10.18
CA ARG A 29 -13.88 56.63 9.07
C ARG A 29 -14.17 57.82 8.19
N VAL A 30 -13.11 58.33 7.57
CA VAL A 30 -13.20 59.33 6.50
C VAL A 30 -13.47 58.60 5.18
N LEU A 31 -14.46 59.11 4.46
CA LEU A 31 -14.81 58.69 3.10
C LEU A 31 -14.37 59.77 2.12
N ASN A 32 -13.44 59.46 1.26
CA ASN A 32 -13.07 60.30 0.12
C ASN A 32 -13.91 59.88 -1.08
N PHE A 33 -14.58 60.83 -1.71
CA PHE A 33 -15.47 60.50 -2.82
C PHE A 33 -15.46 61.55 -3.92
N SER A 34 -15.76 61.08 -5.14
CA SER A 34 -16.01 61.87 -6.32
C SER A 34 -17.15 61.25 -7.14
N GLY A 35 -17.80 62.04 -7.95
CA GLY A 35 -18.88 61.56 -8.81
C GLY A 35 -19.94 62.63 -9.09
N ARG A 36 -20.85 62.32 -9.98
CA ARG A 36 -21.93 63.20 -10.39
C ARG A 36 -23.27 62.64 -9.87
N ALA A 37 -23.87 63.32 -8.93
CA ALA A 37 -25.17 62.97 -8.36
C ALA A 37 -26.29 63.83 -8.98
N ARG A 38 -27.39 63.17 -9.38
CA ARG A 38 -28.57 63.83 -9.94
C ARG A 38 -29.87 63.11 -9.54
N GLY A 39 -30.88 63.84 -9.16
CA GLY A 39 -32.21 63.33 -8.85
C GLY A 39 -32.86 63.96 -7.67
N LYS A 40 -34.02 63.43 -7.21
CA LYS A 40 -34.63 63.74 -5.91
C LYS A 40 -33.98 62.86 -4.85
N ILE A 41 -34.07 63.22 -3.56
CA ILE A 41 -33.52 62.42 -2.45
C ILE A 41 -34.08 60.98 -2.49
N ASP A 42 -35.37 60.85 -2.77
CA ASP A 42 -36.07 59.57 -2.85
C ASP A 42 -35.84 58.83 -4.16
N ASN A 43 -35.14 59.44 -5.12
CA ASN A 43 -34.72 58.80 -6.40
C ASN A 43 -33.43 59.45 -6.90
N LEU A 44 -32.31 59.05 -6.32
CA LEU A 44 -30.98 59.61 -6.54
C LEU A 44 -30.11 58.67 -7.41
N SER A 45 -29.50 59.24 -8.45
CA SER A 45 -28.53 58.51 -9.27
C SER A 45 -27.15 59.16 -9.17
N VAL A 46 -26.12 58.33 -8.93
CA VAL A 46 -24.70 58.76 -8.92
C VAL A 46 -23.98 58.03 -10.02
N ARG A 47 -23.34 58.77 -10.91
CA ARG A 47 -22.53 58.29 -12.03
C ARG A 47 -21.06 58.63 -11.79
N ASN A 48 -20.15 57.81 -12.40
CA ASN A 48 -18.71 57.97 -12.23
C ASN A 48 -18.29 58.06 -10.76
N MET A 49 -18.96 57.28 -9.94
CA MET A 49 -18.73 57.22 -8.51
C MET A 49 -17.35 56.63 -8.23
N ASN A 50 -16.57 57.30 -7.39
CA ASN A 50 -15.35 56.78 -6.81
C ASN A 50 -15.35 57.08 -5.32
N ILE A 51 -15.40 56.07 -4.48
CA ILE A 51 -15.38 56.17 -3.03
C ILE A 51 -14.17 55.40 -2.49
N GLN A 52 -13.42 56.03 -1.57
CA GLN A 52 -12.28 55.41 -0.92
C GLN A 52 -12.36 55.61 0.60
N SER A 53 -12.13 54.54 1.36
CA SER A 53 -12.04 54.58 2.80
C SER A 53 -11.15 53.44 3.31
N GLY A 54 -9.99 53.77 3.84
CA GLY A 54 -9.00 52.75 4.21
C GLY A 54 -8.54 51.94 3.01
N ASN A 55 -8.60 50.61 3.11
CA ASN A 55 -8.28 49.70 2.02
C ASN A 55 -9.47 49.42 1.09
N THR A 56 -10.64 49.99 1.39
CA THR A 56 -11.85 49.83 0.57
C THR A 56 -11.95 50.95 -0.47
N ALA A 57 -12.12 50.59 -1.71
CA ALA A 57 -12.36 51.49 -2.83
C ALA A 57 -13.50 50.93 -3.69
N VAL A 58 -14.39 51.80 -4.12
CA VAL A 58 -15.57 51.48 -4.93
C VAL A 58 -15.67 52.43 -6.10
N THR A 59 -15.66 51.89 -7.32
CA THR A 59 -15.92 52.67 -8.55
C THR A 59 -17.12 52.11 -9.30
N GLY A 60 -17.90 52.97 -9.92
CA GLY A 60 -19.07 52.54 -10.67
C GLY A 60 -20.19 53.57 -10.75
N SER A 61 -21.42 53.08 -10.77
CA SER A 61 -22.63 53.92 -10.74
C SER A 61 -23.69 53.27 -9.85
N ILE A 62 -24.47 54.10 -9.15
CA ILE A 62 -25.54 53.65 -8.27
C ILE A 62 -26.79 54.46 -8.48
N THR A 63 -27.94 53.81 -8.44
CA THR A 63 -29.27 54.47 -8.37
C THR A 63 -29.99 53.98 -7.12
N LEU A 64 -30.46 54.91 -6.31
CA LEU A 64 -31.11 54.67 -5.05
C LEU A 64 -32.54 55.18 -5.14
N ARG A 65 -33.54 54.33 -4.80
CA ARG A 65 -34.97 54.70 -4.78
C ARG A 65 -35.57 54.34 -3.42
N GLY A 66 -35.99 55.33 -2.67
CA GLY A 66 -36.62 55.13 -1.36
C GLY A 66 -35.89 55.80 -0.19
N LEU A 67 -34.78 56.54 -0.43
CA LEU A 67 -34.13 57.32 0.63
C LEU A 67 -35.09 58.32 1.29
N PRO A 68 -34.96 58.58 2.61
CA PRO A 68 -33.81 58.23 3.47
C PRO A 68 -33.91 56.86 4.18
N ASP A 69 -35.01 56.11 4.00
CA ASP A 69 -35.15 54.79 4.61
C ASP A 69 -34.28 53.77 3.83
N ILE A 70 -33.04 53.58 4.31
CA ILE A 70 -32.05 52.76 3.64
C ILE A 70 -32.41 51.28 3.59
N GLU A 71 -33.19 50.79 4.58
CA GLU A 71 -33.62 49.38 4.62
C GLU A 71 -34.65 49.06 3.53
N ASN A 72 -35.49 50.04 3.20
CA ASN A 72 -36.52 49.95 2.16
C ASN A 72 -36.11 50.67 0.87
N THR A 73 -34.85 51.07 0.74
CA THR A 73 -34.31 51.67 -0.48
C THR A 73 -33.94 50.56 -1.48
N PHE A 74 -34.50 50.66 -2.69
CA PHE A 74 -34.10 49.88 -3.81
C PHE A 74 -32.77 50.40 -4.37
N ILE A 75 -31.78 49.54 -4.44
CA ILE A 75 -30.41 49.81 -4.89
C ILE A 75 -30.18 49.13 -6.25
N ASP A 76 -29.76 49.91 -7.22
CA ASP A 76 -29.24 49.41 -8.49
C ASP A 76 -27.80 49.94 -8.61
N PHE A 77 -26.85 49.03 -8.28
CA PHE A 77 -25.44 49.36 -8.22
C PHE A 77 -24.66 48.52 -9.26
N LYS A 78 -24.02 49.23 -10.16
CA LYS A 78 -23.05 48.68 -11.12
C LYS A 78 -21.65 48.99 -10.62
N SER A 79 -20.93 47.96 -10.19
CA SER A 79 -19.54 48.06 -9.77
C SER A 79 -18.61 47.82 -10.96
N ASP A 80 -17.82 48.82 -11.33
CA ASP A 80 -16.70 48.64 -12.26
C ASP A 80 -15.53 47.98 -11.53
N GLU A 81 -15.31 48.38 -10.25
CA GLU A 81 -14.43 47.70 -9.30
C GLU A 81 -14.84 48.06 -7.85
N LEU A 82 -15.04 47.05 -7.02
CA LEU A 82 -15.05 47.20 -5.57
C LEU A 82 -13.83 46.42 -5.04
N ARG A 83 -12.95 47.09 -4.34
CA ARG A 83 -11.79 46.49 -3.67
C ARG A 83 -11.92 46.67 -2.17
N THR A 84 -11.68 45.59 -1.41
CA THR A 84 -11.72 45.61 0.05
C THR A 84 -10.84 44.48 0.61
N ASN A 85 -10.83 44.30 1.91
CA ASN A 85 -10.22 43.17 2.61
C ASN A 85 -11.11 42.68 3.76
N TYR A 86 -10.74 41.55 4.37
CA TYR A 86 -11.50 40.96 5.48
C TYR A 86 -11.69 41.94 6.65
N THR A 87 -10.64 42.68 7.03
CA THR A 87 -10.68 43.63 8.16
C THR A 87 -11.69 44.73 7.95
N ASP A 88 -11.72 45.34 6.75
CA ASP A 88 -12.68 46.38 6.41
C ASP A 88 -14.09 45.81 6.26
N LEU A 89 -14.24 44.63 5.63
CA LEU A 89 -15.55 43.95 5.53
C LEU A 89 -16.18 43.65 6.89
N VAL A 90 -15.40 43.20 7.85
CA VAL A 90 -15.86 42.89 9.19
C VAL A 90 -16.30 44.16 9.94
N THR A 91 -15.72 45.34 9.63
CA THR A 91 -16.15 46.61 10.16
C THR A 91 -17.50 47.00 9.57
N LEU A 92 -17.71 46.75 8.27
CA LEU A 92 -18.95 47.02 7.56
C LEU A 92 -20.07 46.03 7.93
N VAL A 93 -19.70 44.76 8.10
CA VAL A 93 -20.63 43.66 8.39
C VAL A 93 -20.08 42.85 9.59
N PRO A 94 -20.33 43.32 10.84
CA PRO A 94 -19.77 42.72 12.06
C PRO A 94 -20.14 41.24 12.27
N TYR A 95 -21.25 40.78 11.66
CA TYR A 95 -21.65 39.35 11.68
C TYR A 95 -20.57 38.40 11.13
N LEU A 96 -19.78 38.85 10.14
CA LEU A 96 -18.71 38.03 9.55
C LEU A 96 -17.63 37.60 10.56
N LYS A 97 -17.50 38.30 11.71
CA LYS A 97 -16.63 37.90 12.82
C LYS A 97 -17.05 36.58 13.49
N LYS A 98 -18.36 36.28 13.45
CA LYS A 98 -18.89 35.06 14.08
C LYS A 98 -18.63 33.82 13.27
N ILE A 99 -18.35 33.96 11.98
CA ILE A 99 -18.05 32.84 11.08
C ILE A 99 -16.61 32.36 11.34
N ARG A 100 -16.45 31.20 11.98
CA ARG A 100 -15.16 30.58 12.28
C ARG A 100 -14.69 29.67 11.16
N GLN A 101 -15.60 29.00 10.50
CA GLN A 101 -15.40 28.17 9.32
C GLN A 101 -16.47 28.60 8.28
N PRO A 102 -16.08 28.90 7.03
CA PRO A 102 -14.70 28.89 6.48
C PRO A 102 -13.81 30.04 6.96
N GLN A 103 -12.50 29.96 6.73
CA GLN A 103 -11.49 30.95 7.14
C GLN A 103 -11.54 32.20 6.24
N LEU A 104 -12.51 33.13 6.49
CA LEU A 104 -12.72 34.33 5.67
C LEU A 104 -11.52 35.29 5.67
N ASN A 105 -10.69 35.27 6.71
CA ASN A 105 -9.46 36.06 6.81
C ASN A 105 -8.39 35.64 5.78
N GLN A 106 -8.46 34.41 5.25
CA GLN A 106 -7.57 33.92 4.22
C GLN A 106 -7.88 34.45 2.82
N LEU A 107 -9.05 35.10 2.64
CA LEU A 107 -9.44 35.70 1.34
C LEU A 107 -8.47 36.80 0.88
N GLY A 108 -7.75 37.44 1.81
CA GLY A 108 -6.80 38.50 1.49
C GLY A 108 -7.48 39.73 0.90
N SER A 109 -6.97 40.27 -0.20
CA SER A 109 -7.61 41.32 -0.99
C SER A 109 -8.81 40.77 -1.74
N ILE A 110 -9.96 41.36 -1.60
CA ILE A 110 -11.21 40.97 -2.25
C ILE A 110 -11.57 42.04 -3.29
N ARG A 111 -11.78 41.64 -4.51
CA ARG A 111 -12.23 42.52 -5.62
C ARG A 111 -13.53 41.96 -6.17
N PHE A 112 -14.50 42.81 -6.34
CA PHE A 112 -15.78 42.51 -6.97
C PHE A 112 -16.00 43.42 -8.18
N LYS A 113 -16.38 42.82 -9.29
CA LYS A 113 -16.83 43.49 -10.50
C LYS A 113 -18.16 42.87 -10.93
N GLY A 114 -19.22 43.69 -10.99
CA GLY A 114 -20.53 43.17 -11.31
C GLY A 114 -21.66 44.09 -10.91
N ASN A 115 -22.86 43.55 -10.80
CA ASN A 115 -24.07 44.28 -10.50
C ASN A 115 -24.70 43.76 -9.19
N PHE A 116 -25.28 44.68 -8.43
CA PHE A 116 -26.12 44.41 -7.28
C PHE A 116 -27.45 45.13 -7.51
N THR A 117 -28.55 44.39 -7.46
CA THR A 117 -29.88 44.96 -7.70
C THR A 117 -30.86 44.40 -6.67
N GLY A 118 -31.56 45.30 -5.98
CA GLY A 118 -32.58 44.95 -4.97
C GLY A 118 -32.48 45.78 -3.69
N PHE A 119 -33.00 45.24 -2.61
CA PHE A 119 -32.94 45.83 -1.26
C PHE A 119 -31.77 45.19 -0.49
N ILE A 120 -31.27 45.84 0.53
CA ILE A 120 -30.17 45.28 1.36
C ILE A 120 -30.51 43.89 1.90
N LYS A 121 -31.79 43.65 2.19
CA LYS A 121 -32.25 42.35 2.74
C LYS A 121 -32.83 41.38 1.69
N ASP A 122 -32.96 41.78 0.41
CA ASP A 122 -33.48 40.95 -0.68
C ASP A 122 -32.90 41.45 -2.02
N PHE A 123 -31.86 40.82 -2.53
CA PHE A 123 -31.12 41.29 -3.69
C PHE A 123 -30.63 40.17 -4.62
N VAL A 124 -30.31 40.55 -5.82
CA VAL A 124 -29.53 39.73 -6.78
C VAL A 124 -28.17 40.38 -6.92
N ALA A 125 -27.13 39.56 -6.81
CA ALA A 125 -25.75 39.95 -7.11
C ALA A 125 -25.19 39.07 -8.23
N TYR A 126 -24.74 39.70 -9.30
CA TYR A 126 -24.14 39.06 -10.46
C TYR A 126 -22.76 39.65 -10.72
N GLY A 127 -21.75 38.80 -10.80
CA GLY A 127 -20.39 39.29 -11.11
C GLY A 127 -19.29 38.32 -10.75
N ASN A 128 -18.08 38.86 -10.80
CA ASN A 128 -16.85 38.14 -10.45
C ASN A 128 -16.29 38.64 -9.12
N VAL A 129 -16.03 37.73 -8.21
CA VAL A 129 -15.31 37.96 -6.94
C VAL A 129 -13.93 37.36 -7.06
N SER A 130 -12.89 38.18 -7.09
CA SER A 130 -11.48 37.75 -7.10
C SER A 130 -10.87 37.94 -5.71
N THR A 131 -10.18 36.91 -5.23
CA THR A 131 -9.57 36.88 -3.90
C THR A 131 -8.14 36.34 -3.95
N GLY A 132 -7.43 36.39 -2.84
CA GLY A 132 -6.12 35.72 -2.71
C GLY A 132 -6.17 34.19 -2.80
N LEU A 133 -7.38 33.61 -2.72
CA LEU A 133 -7.59 32.15 -2.86
C LEU A 133 -8.04 31.74 -4.27
N GLY A 134 -8.39 32.70 -5.13
CA GLY A 134 -8.92 32.47 -6.47
C GLY A 134 -10.15 33.33 -6.77
N ALA A 135 -10.68 33.15 -7.97
CA ALA A 135 -11.84 33.91 -8.44
C ALA A 135 -13.09 33.03 -8.54
N VAL A 136 -14.23 33.59 -8.14
CA VAL A 136 -15.54 32.94 -8.24
C VAL A 136 -16.49 33.85 -9.02
N ASN A 137 -17.13 33.32 -10.04
CA ASN A 137 -18.24 33.96 -10.71
C ASN A 137 -19.53 33.55 -9.98
N ALA A 138 -20.36 34.54 -9.68
CA ALA A 138 -21.60 34.35 -8.97
C ALA A 138 -22.77 35.05 -9.71
N ASP A 139 -23.89 34.36 -9.74
CA ASP A 139 -25.20 34.90 -10.11
C ASP A 139 -26.20 34.43 -9.04
N ILE A 140 -26.28 35.20 -7.96
CA ILE A 140 -26.92 34.77 -6.70
C ILE A 140 -28.07 35.73 -6.31
N ASN A 141 -29.22 35.15 -6.05
CA ASN A 141 -30.31 35.78 -5.32
C ASN A 141 -30.10 35.51 -3.81
N MET A 142 -30.11 36.55 -3.02
CA MET A 142 -29.87 36.52 -1.57
C MET A 142 -31.01 37.20 -0.80
N LYS A 143 -31.50 36.50 0.25
CA LYS A 143 -32.51 37.05 1.16
C LYS A 143 -32.02 36.96 2.60
N LEU A 144 -31.91 38.11 3.22
CA LEU A 144 -31.44 38.32 4.60
C LEU A 144 -32.59 38.67 5.56
N ARG A 145 -33.80 38.12 5.32
CA ARG A 145 -34.98 38.39 6.19
C ARG A 145 -34.73 38.01 7.64
N ASN A 146 -34.00 36.90 7.84
CA ASN A 146 -33.37 36.55 9.10
C ASN A 146 -31.86 36.64 8.90
N VAL A 147 -31.21 37.62 9.50
CA VAL A 147 -29.75 37.86 9.33
C VAL A 147 -28.91 36.66 9.79
N ASN A 148 -29.42 35.87 10.74
CA ASN A 148 -28.70 34.68 11.24
C ASN A 148 -28.87 33.49 10.31
N VAL A 149 -29.91 33.42 9.48
CA VAL A 149 -30.18 32.30 8.57
C VAL A 149 -30.57 32.85 7.17
N PRO A 150 -29.62 33.40 6.43
CA PRO A 150 -29.85 33.88 5.06
C PRO A 150 -30.28 32.74 4.14
N THR A 151 -31.12 33.05 3.14
CA THR A 151 -31.43 32.12 2.05
C THR A 151 -30.82 32.59 0.75
N TYR A 152 -30.35 31.68 -0.03
CA TYR A 152 -29.69 31.97 -1.29
C TYR A 152 -30.04 30.94 -2.38
N SER A 153 -29.97 31.39 -3.63
CA SER A 153 -30.10 30.51 -4.79
C SER A 153 -29.44 31.15 -6.00
N GLY A 154 -28.83 30.32 -6.86
CA GLY A 154 -28.21 30.81 -8.07
C GLY A 154 -27.11 29.92 -8.62
N LYS A 155 -26.22 30.53 -9.42
CA LYS A 155 -25.08 29.82 -10.07
C LYS A 155 -23.76 30.29 -9.50
N LEU A 156 -22.88 29.37 -9.27
CA LEU A 156 -21.48 29.60 -8.87
C LEU A 156 -20.55 28.86 -9.78
N SER A 157 -19.43 29.48 -10.14
CA SER A 157 -18.34 28.80 -10.87
C SER A 157 -16.98 29.37 -10.52
N SER A 158 -15.97 28.54 -10.57
CA SER A 158 -14.56 28.91 -10.39
C SER A 158 -13.67 28.08 -11.32
N ALA A 159 -12.69 28.72 -11.94
CA ALA A 159 -11.64 28.02 -12.67
C ALA A 159 -10.52 27.50 -11.75
N GLY A 160 -10.45 28.01 -10.51
CA GLY A 160 -9.50 27.58 -9.49
C GLY A 160 -9.67 28.40 -8.21
N PHE A 161 -10.03 27.73 -7.14
CA PHE A 161 -10.20 28.32 -5.80
C PHE A 161 -9.55 27.41 -4.76
N ASN A 162 -8.73 27.96 -3.88
CA ASN A 162 -7.99 27.17 -2.88
C ASN A 162 -8.87 26.81 -1.68
N LEU A 163 -9.48 25.63 -1.74
CA LEU A 163 -10.33 25.10 -0.66
C LEU A 163 -9.53 24.78 0.60
N GLY A 164 -8.30 24.30 0.45
CA GLY A 164 -7.47 23.89 1.59
C GLY A 164 -7.22 25.05 2.54
N ARG A 165 -6.81 26.20 2.01
CA ARG A 165 -6.63 27.42 2.82
C ARG A 165 -7.97 27.97 3.33
N PHE A 166 -9.03 27.85 2.52
CA PHE A 166 -10.36 28.35 2.90
C PHE A 166 -10.96 27.57 4.07
N PHE A 167 -10.78 26.23 4.10
CA PHE A 167 -11.28 25.37 5.17
C PHE A 167 -10.21 24.96 6.19
N ASN A 168 -8.97 25.48 6.08
CA ASN A 168 -7.84 25.09 6.93
C ASN A 168 -7.61 23.56 6.95
N ASN A 169 -7.68 22.94 5.78
CA ASN A 169 -7.48 21.51 5.59
C ASN A 169 -6.29 21.27 4.67
N LYS A 170 -5.29 20.54 5.15
CA LYS A 170 -4.02 20.29 4.43
C LYS A 170 -4.17 19.31 3.27
N ASP A 171 -5.16 18.44 3.31
CA ASP A 171 -5.40 17.42 2.27
C ASP A 171 -6.15 18.01 1.08
N LEU A 172 -6.85 19.12 1.26
CA LEU A 172 -7.54 19.85 0.19
C LEU A 172 -6.59 20.86 -0.47
N GLY A 173 -6.69 20.97 -1.80
CA GLY A 173 -6.00 21.98 -2.61
C GLY A 173 -6.99 22.86 -3.37
N ASN A 174 -6.74 23.04 -4.67
CA ASN A 174 -7.58 23.85 -5.54
C ASN A 174 -8.79 23.08 -6.05
N ILE A 175 -9.90 23.82 -6.29
CA ILE A 175 -11.09 23.30 -6.95
C ILE A 175 -11.46 24.17 -8.15
N ALA A 176 -11.83 23.53 -9.25
CA ALA A 176 -12.49 24.16 -10.40
C ALA A 176 -13.89 23.55 -10.55
N PHE A 177 -14.92 24.36 -10.50
CA PHE A 177 -16.32 23.88 -10.48
C PHE A 177 -17.28 24.83 -11.18
N SER A 178 -18.45 24.29 -11.54
CA SER A 178 -19.60 25.06 -12.02
C SER A 178 -20.89 24.36 -11.59
N GLY A 179 -21.80 25.07 -10.95
CA GLY A 179 -23.04 24.47 -10.49
C GLY A 179 -24.09 25.48 -10.03
N GLN A 180 -25.24 24.93 -9.74
CA GLN A 180 -26.37 25.64 -9.11
C GLN A 180 -26.37 25.34 -7.61
N VAL A 181 -26.61 26.33 -6.82
CA VAL A 181 -26.77 26.22 -5.38
C VAL A 181 -28.11 26.83 -4.96
N LYS A 182 -28.79 26.19 -4.01
CA LYS A 182 -29.98 26.70 -3.37
C LYS A 182 -29.95 26.28 -1.91
N GLY A 183 -30.06 27.25 -0.99
CA GLY A 183 -29.94 26.87 0.41
C GLY A 183 -30.28 27.96 1.39
N LYS A 184 -30.07 27.66 2.67
CA LYS A 184 -30.20 28.56 3.81
C LYS A 184 -29.06 28.31 4.80
N GLY A 185 -28.65 29.36 5.52
CA GLY A 185 -27.57 29.33 6.48
C GLY A 185 -26.18 29.26 5.79
N PHE A 186 -25.13 29.68 6.51
CA PHE A 186 -23.75 29.58 6.11
C PHE A 186 -22.91 28.79 7.12
N ASP A 187 -23.39 28.72 8.36
CA ASP A 187 -22.77 27.92 9.40
C ASP A 187 -23.19 26.46 9.24
N LEU A 188 -22.24 25.53 9.46
CA LEU A 188 -22.47 24.10 9.30
C LEU A 188 -23.65 23.58 10.13
N ASP A 189 -23.92 24.19 11.29
CA ASP A 189 -25.00 23.79 12.18
C ASP A 189 -26.41 24.21 11.65
N ASP A 190 -26.46 25.27 10.82
CA ASP A 190 -27.68 25.80 10.23
C ASP A 190 -27.81 25.56 8.73
N LEU A 191 -26.73 25.08 8.12
CA LEU A 191 -26.62 24.88 6.66
C LEU A 191 -27.66 23.85 6.19
N ASN A 192 -28.42 24.26 5.18
CA ASN A 192 -29.24 23.34 4.39
C ASN A 192 -29.15 23.83 2.94
N ALA A 193 -28.41 23.10 2.10
CA ALA A 193 -28.12 23.53 0.75
C ALA A 193 -28.15 22.36 -0.23
N ASP A 194 -28.81 22.56 -1.35
CA ASP A 194 -28.75 21.71 -2.52
C ASP A 194 -27.66 22.22 -3.44
N PHE A 195 -26.85 21.33 -3.97
CA PHE A 195 -25.87 21.59 -5.01
C PHE A 195 -26.07 20.64 -6.19
N ASN A 196 -26.10 21.19 -7.39
CA ASN A 196 -26.15 20.43 -8.63
C ASN A 196 -25.14 21.04 -9.62
N GLY A 197 -24.11 20.27 -10.00
CA GLY A 197 -23.07 20.80 -10.87
C GLY A 197 -21.96 19.82 -11.16
N THR A 198 -20.89 20.39 -11.72
CA THR A 198 -19.67 19.65 -12.08
C THR A 198 -18.47 20.23 -11.35
N VAL A 199 -17.59 19.35 -10.90
CA VAL A 199 -16.25 19.68 -10.44
C VAL A 199 -15.28 19.20 -11.48
N ASN A 200 -14.72 20.14 -12.24
CA ASN A 200 -13.81 19.83 -13.34
C ASN A 200 -12.45 19.35 -12.83
N LYS A 201 -12.01 19.93 -11.69
CA LYS A 201 -10.76 19.55 -11.01
C LYS A 201 -10.91 19.72 -9.51
N LEU A 202 -10.35 18.79 -8.74
CA LEU A 202 -10.25 18.83 -7.28
C LEU A 202 -8.90 18.24 -6.86
N ASP A 203 -8.06 19.07 -6.26
CA ASP A 203 -6.84 18.61 -5.62
C ASP A 203 -7.16 18.07 -4.22
N TYR A 204 -6.88 16.77 -4.00
CA TYR A 204 -7.08 16.12 -2.71
C TYR A 204 -5.99 15.06 -2.46
N SER A 205 -5.36 15.12 -1.27
CA SER A 205 -4.30 14.19 -0.84
C SER A 205 -3.20 13.94 -1.88
N GLY A 206 -2.77 15.03 -2.56
CA GLY A 206 -1.68 14.99 -3.56
C GLY A 206 -2.08 14.51 -4.95
N TYR A 207 -3.35 14.18 -5.19
CA TYR A 207 -3.88 13.82 -6.51
C TYR A 207 -4.90 14.84 -6.99
N THR A 208 -4.95 15.10 -8.32
CA THR A 208 -5.94 15.97 -8.96
C THR A 208 -7.03 15.15 -9.61
N TYR A 209 -8.15 15.00 -8.91
CA TYR A 209 -9.36 14.35 -9.43
C TYR A 209 -10.06 15.23 -10.48
N GLN A 210 -10.66 14.61 -11.49
CA GLN A 210 -11.23 15.31 -12.63
C GLN A 210 -12.65 14.78 -12.96
N ASN A 211 -13.43 15.65 -13.64
CA ASN A 211 -14.72 15.31 -14.23
C ASN A 211 -15.71 14.64 -13.26
N ILE A 212 -15.97 15.32 -12.14
CA ILE A 212 -16.93 14.86 -11.13
C ILE A 212 -18.26 15.56 -11.39
N THR A 213 -19.34 14.80 -11.53
CA THR A 213 -20.70 15.31 -11.53
C THR A 213 -21.30 15.03 -10.17
N LEU A 214 -21.88 16.04 -9.55
CA LEU A 214 -22.41 15.97 -8.18
C LEU A 214 -23.81 16.56 -8.14
N ASN A 215 -24.76 15.80 -7.59
CA ASN A 215 -26.09 16.25 -7.23
C ASN A 215 -26.39 15.81 -5.80
N GLY A 216 -26.45 16.75 -4.87
CA GLY A 216 -26.61 16.38 -3.47
C GLY A 216 -27.14 17.51 -2.62
N THR A 217 -27.59 17.12 -1.45
CA THR A 217 -28.11 17.98 -0.40
C THR A 217 -27.20 17.91 0.82
N PHE A 218 -26.84 19.03 1.37
CA PHE A 218 -26.10 19.14 2.61
C PHE A 218 -27.00 19.72 3.70
N VAL A 219 -27.27 18.96 4.75
CA VAL A 219 -28.14 19.37 5.87
C VAL A 219 -27.44 19.10 7.19
N LYS A 220 -27.08 20.14 7.94
CA LYS A 220 -26.49 19.99 9.30
C LYS A 220 -25.42 18.93 9.35
N ASN A 221 -24.31 19.12 8.67
CA ASN A 221 -23.22 18.16 8.64
C ASN A 221 -23.52 16.77 8.00
N LEU A 222 -24.71 16.58 7.44
CA LEU A 222 -25.08 15.40 6.66
C LEU A 222 -25.12 15.76 5.17
N PHE A 223 -24.26 15.17 4.40
CA PHE A 223 -24.32 15.17 2.93
C PHE A 223 -25.07 13.92 2.45
N SER A 224 -25.99 14.09 1.51
CA SER A 224 -26.66 12.98 0.82
C SER A 224 -26.76 13.32 -0.66
N GLY A 225 -26.50 12.36 -1.54
CA GLY A 225 -26.54 12.66 -2.96
C GLY A 225 -26.03 11.57 -3.87
N HIS A 226 -25.93 11.96 -5.13
CA HIS A 226 -25.44 11.17 -6.25
C HIS A 226 -24.16 11.80 -6.80
N LEU A 227 -23.16 10.97 -7.11
CA LEU A 227 -21.89 11.35 -7.69
C LEU A 227 -21.47 10.39 -8.78
N ASP A 228 -21.07 10.95 -9.93
CA ASP A 228 -20.33 10.25 -10.96
C ASP A 228 -18.95 10.88 -11.11
N MET A 229 -17.93 10.08 -11.37
CA MET A 229 -16.56 10.53 -11.61
C MET A 229 -15.98 9.81 -12.82
N ASN A 230 -15.47 10.58 -13.77
CA ASN A 230 -14.80 10.06 -14.96
C ASN A 230 -13.37 10.58 -15.04
N ASP A 231 -12.58 10.19 -14.07
CA ASP A 231 -11.15 10.50 -13.97
C ASP A 231 -10.32 9.41 -14.66
N PRO A 232 -9.16 9.73 -15.27
CA PRO A 232 -8.31 8.73 -15.93
C PRO A 232 -7.88 7.55 -15.02
N ASN A 233 -7.73 7.79 -13.71
CA ASN A 233 -7.27 6.80 -12.74
C ASN A 233 -8.36 6.37 -11.74
N LEU A 234 -9.51 7.05 -11.71
CA LEU A 234 -10.63 6.71 -10.84
C LEU A 234 -11.96 6.92 -11.57
N LYS A 235 -12.61 5.84 -11.96
CA LYS A 235 -13.92 5.90 -12.59
C LYS A 235 -14.98 5.30 -11.68
N ILE A 236 -15.92 6.12 -11.24
CA ILE A 236 -17.02 5.76 -10.34
C ILE A 236 -18.33 6.16 -11.03
N THR A 237 -19.27 5.26 -11.06
CA THR A 237 -20.60 5.46 -11.64
C THR A 237 -21.67 5.13 -10.62
N ASN A 238 -22.74 5.92 -10.59
CA ASN A 238 -23.88 5.75 -9.71
C ASN A 238 -23.49 5.64 -8.22
N LEU A 239 -22.59 6.49 -7.73
CA LEU A 239 -22.38 6.59 -6.30
C LEU A 239 -23.59 7.28 -5.69
N GLU A 240 -24.33 6.54 -4.88
CA GLU A 240 -25.50 7.04 -4.13
C GLU A 240 -25.33 6.77 -2.64
N GLY A 241 -25.64 7.75 -1.82
CA GLY A 241 -25.59 7.57 -0.39
C GLY A 241 -25.38 8.86 0.40
N SER A 242 -24.79 8.69 1.60
CA SER A 242 -24.62 9.80 2.54
C SER A 242 -23.29 9.73 3.28
N VAL A 243 -22.81 10.92 3.69
CA VAL A 243 -21.67 11.12 4.58
C VAL A 243 -22.13 12.01 5.73
N SER A 244 -22.06 11.52 6.97
CA SER A 244 -22.42 12.23 8.17
C SER A 244 -21.18 12.67 8.96
N LEU A 245 -21.12 13.95 9.30
CA LEU A 245 -20.10 14.56 10.14
C LEU A 245 -20.67 14.95 11.51
N LEU A 246 -21.80 14.37 11.92
CA LEU A 246 -22.56 14.75 13.13
C LEU A 246 -21.93 14.21 14.43
N GLY A 247 -21.19 13.14 14.39
CA GLY A 247 -20.58 12.49 15.55
C GLY A 247 -19.08 12.73 15.63
N ASP A 248 -18.43 12.08 16.61
CA ASP A 248 -16.99 12.10 16.77
C ASP A 248 -16.26 11.39 15.62
N LYS A 249 -16.98 10.52 14.90
CA LYS A 249 -16.51 9.78 13.73
C LYS A 249 -17.37 10.09 12.52
N THR A 250 -16.72 10.23 11.38
CA THR A 250 -17.41 10.34 10.11
C THR A 250 -18.11 9.03 9.77
N GLU A 251 -19.40 9.08 9.42
CA GLU A 251 -20.17 7.92 8.99
C GLU A 251 -20.35 7.96 7.48
N PHE A 252 -20.12 6.81 6.86
CA PHE A 252 -20.25 6.61 5.41
C PHE A 252 -21.29 5.53 5.14
N ASN A 253 -22.27 5.87 4.32
CA ASN A 253 -23.27 4.91 3.85
C ASN A 253 -23.52 5.16 2.36
N PHE A 254 -22.85 4.39 1.50
CA PHE A 254 -23.01 4.54 0.06
C PHE A 254 -22.80 3.26 -0.73
N SER A 255 -23.39 3.22 -1.91
CA SER A 255 -23.16 2.22 -2.94
C SER A 255 -22.65 2.88 -4.22
N ALA A 256 -21.82 2.18 -4.97
CA ALA A 256 -21.26 2.68 -6.22
C ALA A 256 -20.80 1.53 -7.13
N LEU A 257 -20.75 1.77 -8.43
CA LEU A 257 -19.96 0.96 -9.35
C LEU A 257 -18.58 1.60 -9.52
N LEU A 258 -17.56 0.94 -9.02
CA LEU A 258 -16.16 1.28 -9.29
C LEU A 258 -15.74 0.57 -10.58
N GLU A 259 -15.70 1.31 -11.69
CA GLU A 259 -15.28 0.73 -12.97
C GLU A 259 -13.75 0.60 -13.03
N LYS A 260 -13.03 1.52 -12.37
CA LYS A 260 -11.57 1.54 -12.32
C LYS A 260 -11.08 2.35 -11.15
N ALA A 261 -10.08 1.84 -10.42
CA ALA A 261 -9.23 2.61 -9.51
C ALA A 261 -7.77 2.17 -9.67
N ASN A 262 -6.90 3.05 -10.15
CA ASN A 262 -5.46 2.80 -10.21
C ASN A 262 -4.80 3.30 -8.93
N LEU A 263 -4.58 2.39 -7.98
CA LEU A 263 -4.18 2.72 -6.61
C LEU A 263 -2.79 3.37 -6.53
N ARG A 264 -1.87 3.02 -7.44
CA ARG A 264 -0.55 3.64 -7.51
C ARG A 264 -0.63 5.10 -7.96
N GLN A 265 -1.39 5.38 -9.00
CA GLN A 265 -1.54 6.75 -9.52
C GLN A 265 -2.32 7.64 -8.56
N LEU A 266 -3.22 7.04 -7.78
CA LEU A 266 -3.99 7.70 -6.71
C LEU A 266 -3.18 7.86 -5.40
N HIS A 267 -1.92 7.40 -5.37
CA HIS A 267 -0.99 7.48 -4.23
C HIS A 267 -1.36 6.62 -3.01
N TYR A 268 -2.20 5.59 -3.20
CA TYR A 268 -2.56 4.67 -2.12
C TYR A 268 -1.57 3.52 -1.95
N THR A 269 -0.85 3.13 -3.01
CA THR A 269 0.17 2.05 -2.99
C THR A 269 1.40 2.44 -3.79
N ARG A 270 2.52 1.76 -3.53
CA ARG A 270 3.74 1.85 -4.36
C ARG A 270 3.67 0.89 -5.55
N GLU A 271 2.97 -0.22 -5.39
CA GLU A 271 2.78 -1.26 -6.39
C GLU A 271 1.68 -0.90 -7.39
N ASN A 272 1.74 -1.49 -8.58
CA ASN A 272 0.81 -1.19 -9.67
C ASN A 272 -0.50 -2.00 -9.54
N PHE A 273 -1.30 -1.65 -8.53
CA PHE A 273 -2.62 -2.24 -8.33
C PHE A 273 -3.74 -1.43 -8.98
N SER A 274 -4.68 -2.14 -9.61
CA SER A 274 -5.95 -1.58 -10.06
C SER A 274 -7.11 -2.42 -9.54
N LEU A 275 -8.19 -1.75 -9.16
CA LEU A 275 -9.40 -2.36 -8.60
C LEU A 275 -10.63 -1.94 -9.38
N ALA A 276 -11.58 -2.87 -9.57
CA ALA A 276 -12.94 -2.61 -10.05
C ALA A 276 -13.92 -3.50 -9.31
N GLY A 277 -15.18 -3.09 -9.21
CA GLY A 277 -16.25 -3.88 -8.57
C GLY A 277 -17.41 -3.03 -8.09
N ASN A 278 -18.48 -3.68 -7.64
CA ASN A 278 -19.62 -3.02 -7.02
C ASN A 278 -19.34 -2.80 -5.52
N LEU A 279 -19.35 -1.56 -5.08
CA LEU A 279 -19.11 -1.16 -3.70
C LEU A 279 -20.44 -1.03 -2.95
N ASN A 280 -20.47 -1.50 -1.71
CA ASN A 280 -21.52 -1.21 -0.74
C ASN A 280 -20.82 -0.99 0.62
N LEU A 281 -20.79 0.26 1.07
CA LEU A 281 -20.01 0.70 2.21
C LEU A 281 -20.93 1.30 3.26
N ASN A 282 -20.89 0.73 4.46
CA ASN A 282 -21.62 1.23 5.61
C ASN A 282 -20.71 1.13 6.85
N PHE A 283 -20.04 2.23 7.15
CA PHE A 283 -19.09 2.27 8.24
C PHE A 283 -18.95 3.67 8.85
N ALA A 284 -18.43 3.71 10.08
CA ALA A 284 -17.99 4.90 10.77
C ALA A 284 -16.49 4.81 11.04
N GLY A 285 -15.78 5.93 10.88
CA GLY A 285 -14.33 6.01 11.16
C GLY A 285 -13.68 7.15 10.43
N ASN A 286 -12.59 7.67 11.01
CA ASN A 286 -11.81 8.75 10.41
C ASN A 286 -10.56 8.20 9.68
N ASN A 287 -10.19 6.95 9.97
CA ASN A 287 -9.08 6.22 9.35
C ASN A 287 -9.33 4.70 9.48
N ILE A 288 -8.43 3.88 8.91
CA ILE A 288 -8.55 2.43 8.92
C ILE A 288 -8.45 1.81 10.32
N ASP A 289 -7.78 2.49 11.25
CA ASP A 289 -7.59 1.95 12.60
C ASP A 289 -8.83 2.12 13.48
N ASP A 290 -9.65 3.12 13.23
CA ASP A 290 -10.91 3.35 13.94
C ASP A 290 -12.17 2.98 13.16
N PHE A 291 -11.99 2.34 11.99
CA PHE A 291 -13.06 1.82 11.15
C PHE A 291 -13.96 0.85 11.93
N LEU A 292 -15.26 1.15 11.94
CA LEU A 292 -16.33 0.30 12.50
C LEU A 292 -17.48 0.21 11.50
N GLY A 293 -17.89 -1.00 11.15
CA GLY A 293 -18.96 -1.22 10.18
C GLY A 293 -18.62 -2.28 9.16
N THR A 294 -19.15 -2.14 7.95
CA THR A 294 -19.02 -3.13 6.88
C THR A 294 -18.68 -2.45 5.56
N ALA A 295 -17.66 -2.95 4.90
CA ALA A 295 -17.32 -2.67 3.52
C ALA A 295 -17.49 -3.94 2.68
N LYS A 296 -18.28 -3.90 1.62
CA LYS A 296 -18.53 -5.02 0.73
C LYS A 296 -18.17 -4.62 -0.69
N VAL A 297 -17.46 -5.48 -1.38
CA VAL A 297 -17.14 -5.34 -2.80
C VAL A 297 -17.58 -6.61 -3.51
N TYR A 298 -18.42 -6.47 -4.53
CA TYR A 298 -18.98 -7.59 -5.29
C TYR A 298 -18.48 -7.56 -6.73
N ASN A 299 -18.39 -8.75 -7.35
CA ASN A 299 -17.96 -8.91 -8.74
C ASN A 299 -16.66 -8.13 -8.99
N ALA A 300 -15.73 -8.28 -8.08
CA ALA A 300 -14.51 -7.48 -8.08
C ALA A 300 -13.43 -8.11 -8.93
N SER A 301 -12.59 -7.26 -9.47
CA SER A 301 -11.35 -7.63 -10.15
C SER A 301 -10.22 -6.79 -9.58
N LEU A 302 -9.15 -7.45 -9.18
CA LEU A 302 -7.89 -6.85 -8.77
C LEU A 302 -6.83 -7.19 -9.80
N TRP A 303 -6.14 -6.20 -10.32
CA TRP A 303 -4.99 -6.37 -11.20
C TRP A 303 -3.72 -5.98 -10.47
N HIS A 304 -2.71 -6.80 -10.58
CA HIS A 304 -1.33 -6.49 -10.22
C HIS A 304 -0.46 -6.72 -11.44
N ASP A 305 0.03 -5.65 -12.06
CA ASP A 305 0.66 -5.65 -13.38
C ASP A 305 -0.22 -6.35 -14.45
N SER A 306 0.21 -7.50 -14.97
CA SER A 306 -0.52 -8.31 -15.94
C SER A 306 -1.41 -9.40 -15.31
N THR A 307 -1.32 -9.62 -14.01
CA THR A 307 -2.09 -10.66 -13.30
C THR A 307 -3.42 -10.13 -12.85
N ARG A 308 -4.51 -10.82 -13.21
CA ARG A 308 -5.87 -10.48 -12.80
C ARG A 308 -6.40 -11.53 -11.83
N LEU A 309 -6.88 -11.08 -10.69
CA LEU A 309 -7.71 -11.85 -9.77
C LEU A 309 -9.15 -11.36 -9.88
N SER A 310 -10.08 -12.30 -9.87
CA SER A 310 -11.51 -12.01 -9.83
C SER A 310 -12.10 -12.70 -8.60
N PHE A 311 -12.93 -11.99 -7.85
CA PHE A 311 -13.62 -12.53 -6.69
C PHE A 311 -15.09 -12.07 -6.70
N ASP A 312 -15.97 -12.97 -6.33
CA ASP A 312 -17.42 -12.70 -6.32
C ASP A 312 -17.78 -11.73 -5.21
N SER A 313 -17.13 -11.85 -4.05
CA SER A 313 -17.34 -10.95 -2.93
C SER A 313 -16.10 -10.83 -2.05
N LEU A 314 -15.84 -9.60 -1.60
CA LEU A 314 -14.93 -9.28 -0.49
C LEU A 314 -15.73 -8.51 0.56
N ILE A 315 -15.83 -9.05 1.75
CA ILE A 315 -16.51 -8.43 2.87
C ILE A 315 -15.48 -8.16 3.97
N VAL A 316 -15.32 -6.89 4.32
CA VAL A 316 -14.53 -6.46 5.47
C VAL A 316 -15.50 -5.92 6.51
N ARG A 317 -15.48 -6.47 7.71
CA ARG A 317 -16.34 -6.04 8.81
C ARG A 317 -15.49 -5.76 10.05
N SER A 318 -15.73 -4.63 10.67
CA SER A 318 -15.11 -4.26 11.94
C SER A 318 -16.19 -3.97 12.98
N LEU A 319 -16.11 -4.64 14.11
CA LEU A 319 -17.05 -4.52 15.22
C LEU A 319 -16.29 -4.39 16.54
N LEU A 320 -16.95 -3.86 17.56
CA LEU A 320 -16.51 -3.97 18.95
C LEU A 320 -17.28 -5.12 19.61
N VAL A 321 -16.55 -6.08 20.18
CA VAL A 321 -17.08 -7.21 20.93
C VAL A 321 -16.37 -7.22 22.29
N ASP A 322 -17.12 -7.04 23.37
CA ASP A 322 -16.57 -6.92 24.72
C ASP A 322 -15.44 -5.87 24.81
N GLU A 323 -15.69 -4.69 24.25
CA GLU A 323 -14.76 -3.55 24.14
C GLU A 323 -13.51 -3.80 23.28
N LYS A 324 -13.33 -5.00 22.74
CA LYS A 324 -12.24 -5.34 21.83
C LYS A 324 -12.66 -5.23 20.38
N LYS A 325 -11.77 -4.72 19.56
CA LYS A 325 -11.98 -4.64 18.12
C LYS A 325 -11.88 -6.03 17.49
N MET A 326 -12.88 -6.41 16.70
CA MET A 326 -12.86 -7.58 15.83
C MET A 326 -12.92 -7.11 14.39
N LEU A 327 -11.89 -7.39 13.60
CA LEU A 327 -11.83 -7.19 12.16
C LEU A 327 -11.94 -8.54 11.47
N THR A 328 -12.94 -8.70 10.61
CA THR A 328 -13.12 -9.90 9.78
C THR A 328 -12.97 -9.56 8.31
N VAL A 329 -12.31 -10.44 7.58
CA VAL A 329 -12.20 -10.40 6.11
C VAL A 329 -12.74 -11.72 5.60
N GLN A 330 -13.66 -11.66 4.65
CA GLN A 330 -14.31 -12.83 4.08
C GLN A 330 -14.40 -12.67 2.55
N THR A 331 -13.89 -13.68 1.85
CA THR A 331 -14.09 -13.89 0.42
C THR A 331 -14.54 -15.33 0.17
N ASN A 332 -14.78 -15.70 -1.08
CA ASN A 332 -15.03 -17.09 -1.44
C ASN A 332 -13.78 -17.97 -1.19
N GLU A 333 -12.60 -17.39 -1.31
CA GLU A 333 -11.30 -18.06 -1.28
C GLU A 333 -10.68 -18.09 0.11
N LEU A 334 -10.96 -17.09 0.95
CA LEU A 334 -10.41 -17.02 2.30
C LEU A 334 -11.37 -16.37 3.29
N GLU A 335 -11.21 -16.75 4.53
CA GLU A 335 -11.79 -16.04 5.66
C GLU A 335 -10.72 -15.80 6.72
N GLY A 336 -10.72 -14.61 7.30
CA GLY A 336 -9.79 -14.24 8.36
C GLY A 336 -10.44 -13.36 9.40
N ASN A 337 -9.98 -13.47 10.61
CA ASN A 337 -10.33 -12.54 11.69
C ASN A 337 -9.10 -12.17 12.51
N ILE A 338 -9.15 -10.98 13.06
CA ILE A 338 -8.22 -10.49 14.07
C ILE A 338 -9.02 -9.82 15.17
N THR A 339 -8.75 -10.17 16.42
CA THR A 339 -9.51 -9.70 17.59
C THR A 339 -8.56 -9.25 18.69
N GLY A 340 -8.80 -8.08 19.27
CA GLY A 340 -7.99 -7.53 20.34
C GLY A 340 -7.78 -6.03 20.21
N ASP A 341 -6.73 -5.55 20.83
CA ASP A 341 -6.27 -4.16 20.74
C ASP A 341 -5.16 -4.07 19.72
N PHE A 342 -5.47 -3.54 18.54
CA PHE A 342 -4.51 -3.44 17.43
C PHE A 342 -4.78 -2.25 16.54
N LYS A 343 -3.72 -1.78 15.89
CA LYS A 343 -3.75 -0.86 14.76
C LYS A 343 -3.36 -1.58 13.49
N VAL A 344 -4.23 -1.53 12.50
CA VAL A 344 -4.06 -2.27 11.23
C VAL A 344 -2.76 -1.91 10.53
N LEU A 345 -2.42 -0.62 10.48
CA LEU A 345 -1.20 -0.12 9.82
C LEU A 345 0.08 -0.46 10.58
N GLU A 346 0.01 -0.71 11.89
CA GLU A 346 1.15 -1.07 12.71
C GLU A 346 1.40 -2.59 12.81
N LEU A 347 0.47 -3.44 12.31
CA LEU A 347 0.59 -4.90 12.40
C LEU A 347 1.92 -5.45 11.85
N PRO A 348 2.41 -5.05 10.64
CA PRO A 348 3.68 -5.54 10.14
C PRO A 348 4.86 -5.18 11.04
N GLU A 349 4.86 -3.97 11.59
CA GLU A 349 5.92 -3.49 12.48
C GLU A 349 5.87 -4.17 13.85
N ALA A 350 4.69 -4.54 14.34
CA ALA A 350 4.52 -5.29 15.58
C ALA A 350 5.20 -6.68 15.51
N PHE A 351 5.06 -7.39 14.39
CA PHE A 351 5.78 -8.64 14.17
C PHE A 351 7.30 -8.42 14.08
N LYS A 352 7.76 -7.32 13.49
CA LYS A 352 9.20 -7.01 13.39
C LYS A 352 9.86 -6.83 14.75
N VAL A 353 9.15 -6.37 15.79
CA VAL A 353 9.68 -6.27 17.15
C VAL A 353 10.22 -7.62 17.64
N PHE A 354 9.46 -8.69 17.42
CA PHE A 354 9.90 -10.04 17.77
C PHE A 354 10.95 -10.56 16.80
N LEU A 355 10.71 -10.45 15.50
CA LEU A 355 11.60 -10.96 14.47
C LEU A 355 12.99 -10.32 14.52
N ASN A 356 13.09 -9.03 14.83
CA ASN A 356 14.37 -8.35 15.05
C ASN A 356 15.14 -8.96 16.23
N ARG A 357 14.46 -9.34 17.32
CA ARG A 357 15.12 -10.00 18.46
C ARG A 357 15.72 -11.35 18.11
N TYR A 358 15.08 -12.06 17.16
CA TYR A 358 15.58 -13.36 16.71
C TYR A 358 16.67 -13.22 15.65
N TYR A 359 16.49 -12.26 14.72
CA TYR A 359 17.32 -12.09 13.52
C TYR A 359 17.69 -10.61 13.29
N PRO A 360 18.41 -9.95 14.23
CA PRO A 360 18.75 -8.54 14.09
C PRO A 360 19.62 -8.21 12.87
N ALA A 361 20.38 -9.18 12.35
CA ALA A 361 21.17 -8.99 11.14
C ALA A 361 20.32 -8.85 9.86
N TYR A 362 19.07 -9.37 9.84
CA TYR A 362 18.18 -9.33 8.67
C TYR A 362 16.97 -8.42 8.85
N ILE A 363 16.46 -8.31 10.06
CA ILE A 363 15.23 -7.58 10.36
C ILE A 363 15.62 -6.29 11.08
N GLU A 364 15.43 -5.15 10.41
CA GLU A 364 15.65 -3.85 11.04
C GLU A 364 14.63 -3.61 12.16
N GLU A 365 15.07 -2.99 13.24
CA GLU A 365 14.19 -2.55 14.31
C GLU A 365 13.18 -1.52 13.77
N PRO A 366 11.91 -1.54 14.22
CA PRO A 366 10.93 -0.54 13.82
C PRO A 366 11.42 0.88 14.06
N LYS A 367 11.36 1.74 13.02
CA LYS A 367 11.89 3.13 13.07
C LYS A 367 11.06 4.07 13.94
N GLN A 368 9.82 3.71 14.24
CA GLN A 368 8.89 4.50 15.07
C GLN A 368 8.40 3.66 16.24
N GLY A 369 8.13 4.32 17.36
CA GLY A 369 7.50 3.65 18.51
C GLY A 369 6.15 3.06 18.11
N ILE A 370 5.96 1.77 18.37
CA ILE A 370 4.71 1.06 18.08
C ILE A 370 3.83 1.14 19.32
N SER A 371 2.53 1.39 19.12
CA SER A 371 1.54 1.29 20.19
C SER A 371 1.47 -0.14 20.72
N ASN A 372 0.93 -0.30 21.94
CA ASN A 372 0.71 -1.62 22.47
C ASN A 372 -0.25 -2.40 21.54
N GLN A 373 0.16 -3.59 21.13
CA GLN A 373 -0.60 -4.50 20.29
C GLN A 373 -0.87 -5.78 21.11
N ASP A 374 -2.11 -6.11 21.30
CA ASP A 374 -2.56 -7.36 21.96
C ASP A 374 -3.71 -7.94 21.17
N PHE A 375 -3.42 -8.89 20.29
CA PHE A 375 -4.42 -9.47 19.40
C PHE A 375 -4.19 -10.95 19.16
N SER A 376 -5.28 -11.63 18.80
CA SER A 376 -5.29 -12.98 18.25
C SER A 376 -5.79 -12.92 16.81
N PHE A 377 -5.29 -13.80 15.95
CA PHE A 377 -5.73 -13.92 14.57
C PHE A 377 -6.02 -15.37 14.18
N TYR A 378 -6.92 -15.52 13.23
CA TYR A 378 -7.23 -16.79 12.58
C TYR A 378 -7.49 -16.53 11.10
N ILE A 379 -6.86 -17.31 10.23
CA ILE A 379 -7.03 -17.26 8.77
C ILE A 379 -7.27 -18.68 8.29
N LYS A 380 -8.31 -18.85 7.48
CA LYS A 380 -8.61 -20.10 6.79
C LYS A 380 -8.70 -19.84 5.30
N THR A 381 -7.94 -20.58 4.53
CA THR A 381 -7.97 -20.50 3.07
C THR A 381 -8.82 -21.62 2.48
N ARG A 382 -9.33 -21.42 1.27
CA ARG A 382 -10.01 -22.43 0.45
C ARG A 382 -9.24 -22.64 -0.84
N GLN A 383 -9.45 -21.83 -1.84
CA GLN A 383 -8.70 -21.86 -3.11
C GLN A 383 -7.97 -20.53 -3.30
N VAL A 384 -6.70 -20.48 -2.87
CA VAL A 384 -5.91 -19.24 -2.84
C VAL A 384 -4.66 -19.28 -3.74
N ASP A 385 -4.52 -20.31 -4.56
CA ASP A 385 -3.33 -20.53 -5.37
C ASP A 385 -2.93 -19.30 -6.21
N ASP A 386 -3.89 -18.65 -6.85
CA ASP A 386 -3.63 -17.45 -7.64
C ASP A 386 -3.31 -16.22 -6.79
N TYR A 387 -3.81 -16.17 -5.54
CA TYR A 387 -3.51 -15.08 -4.61
C TYR A 387 -2.10 -15.17 -4.05
N VAL A 388 -1.62 -16.37 -3.71
CA VAL A 388 -0.26 -16.55 -3.20
C VAL A 388 0.79 -16.23 -4.26
N LYS A 389 0.53 -16.49 -5.53
CA LYS A 389 1.41 -16.10 -6.66
C LYS A 389 1.59 -14.59 -6.80
N LEU A 390 0.62 -13.77 -6.31
CA LEU A 390 0.79 -12.31 -6.26
C LEU A 390 1.82 -11.89 -5.22
N LEU A 391 1.96 -12.65 -4.13
CA LEU A 391 2.94 -12.36 -3.08
C LEU A 391 4.35 -12.77 -3.53
N ASP A 392 4.47 -13.96 -4.09
CA ASP A 392 5.72 -14.47 -4.69
C ASP A 392 5.37 -15.47 -5.80
N LYS A 393 5.84 -15.20 -7.02
CA LYS A 393 5.59 -16.06 -8.21
C LYS A 393 6.12 -17.50 -8.07
N ARG A 394 7.04 -17.73 -7.12
CA ARG A 394 7.59 -19.05 -6.80
C ARG A 394 6.68 -19.87 -5.88
N LEU A 395 5.69 -19.23 -5.24
CA LEU A 395 4.71 -19.87 -4.37
C LEU A 395 3.50 -20.33 -5.17
N SER A 396 2.95 -21.50 -4.81
CA SER A 396 1.64 -21.98 -5.24
C SER A 396 1.04 -22.91 -4.18
N GLY A 397 -0.25 -23.19 -4.28
CA GLY A 397 -0.97 -23.98 -3.28
C GLY A 397 -1.52 -23.15 -2.12
N PHE A 398 -1.32 -23.63 -0.89
CA PHE A 398 -1.91 -23.07 0.35
C PHE A 398 -3.44 -23.19 0.39
N ASN A 399 -4.02 -24.05 -0.43
CA ASN A 399 -5.44 -24.32 -0.41
C ASN A 399 -5.84 -25.10 0.86
N ASN A 400 -7.01 -24.80 1.40
CA ASN A 400 -7.54 -25.43 2.62
C ASN A 400 -6.60 -25.34 3.82
N SER A 401 -5.79 -24.30 3.89
CA SER A 401 -4.83 -24.07 4.98
C SER A 401 -5.45 -23.26 6.12
N THR A 402 -4.90 -23.43 7.31
CA THR A 402 -5.24 -22.63 8.47
C THR A 402 -3.99 -22.01 9.08
N PHE A 403 -4.13 -20.74 9.47
CA PHE A 403 -3.09 -19.98 10.18
C PHE A 403 -3.75 -19.35 11.40
N SER A 404 -3.13 -19.48 12.56
CA SER A 404 -3.64 -18.88 13.79
C SER A 404 -2.49 -18.45 14.68
N GLY A 405 -2.78 -17.51 15.57
CA GLY A 405 -1.78 -17.07 16.53
C GLY A 405 -2.25 -15.91 17.37
N ASN A 406 -1.33 -15.44 18.18
CA ASN A 406 -1.49 -14.23 18.96
C ASN A 406 -0.17 -13.47 19.04
N LEU A 407 -0.28 -12.17 19.21
CA LEU A 407 0.83 -11.29 19.49
C LEU A 407 0.44 -10.36 20.63
N LYS A 408 1.25 -10.35 21.70
CA LYS A 408 1.02 -9.54 22.90
C LYS A 408 2.32 -8.84 23.28
N LEU A 409 2.49 -7.59 22.84
CA LEU A 409 3.73 -6.84 23.06
C LEU A 409 4.01 -6.63 24.55
N ALA A 410 3.02 -6.24 25.35
CA ALA A 410 3.19 -6.03 26.79
C ALA A 410 3.50 -7.33 27.57
N ALA A 411 2.99 -8.47 27.10
CA ALA A 411 3.26 -9.77 27.70
C ALA A 411 4.50 -10.46 27.13
N ASN A 412 5.16 -9.86 26.13
CA ASN A 412 6.31 -10.43 25.43
C ASN A 412 6.01 -11.81 24.83
N GLU A 413 4.83 -11.97 24.22
CA GLU A 413 4.36 -13.25 23.71
C GLU A 413 4.00 -13.14 22.21
N MET A 414 4.49 -14.08 21.41
CA MET A 414 4.12 -14.26 20.01
C MET A 414 3.99 -15.75 19.72
N ASN A 415 2.80 -16.23 19.36
CA ASN A 415 2.58 -17.60 18.93
C ASN A 415 2.03 -17.59 17.51
N VAL A 416 2.53 -18.50 16.67
CA VAL A 416 2.06 -18.70 15.30
C VAL A 416 1.94 -20.19 15.04
N ASN A 417 0.76 -20.62 14.60
CA ASN A 417 0.50 -22.00 14.19
C ASN A 417 -0.01 -21.98 12.75
N ALA A 418 0.39 -22.98 11.98
CA ALA A 418 -0.09 -23.17 10.62
C ALA A 418 -0.29 -24.66 10.32
N SER A 419 -1.33 -24.97 9.56
CA SER A 419 -1.53 -26.29 8.96
C SER A 419 -1.82 -26.09 7.48
N VAL A 420 -0.94 -26.61 6.63
CA VAL A 420 -0.95 -26.42 5.17
C VAL A 420 -0.93 -27.78 4.50
N PRO A 421 -2.06 -28.22 3.91
CA PRO A 421 -2.13 -29.54 3.29
C PRO A 421 -1.15 -29.72 2.12
N ASP A 422 -0.99 -28.68 1.31
CA ASP A 422 -0.11 -28.75 0.13
C ASP A 422 0.32 -27.35 -0.33
N PHE A 423 1.60 -27.20 -0.64
CA PHE A 423 2.12 -26.02 -1.31
C PHE A 423 3.40 -26.33 -2.07
N THR A 424 3.73 -25.47 -3.02
CA THR A 424 4.97 -25.54 -3.80
C THR A 424 5.74 -24.24 -3.63
N TYR A 425 7.05 -24.36 -3.46
CA TYR A 425 7.98 -23.24 -3.48
C TYR A 425 9.16 -23.55 -4.40
N ASP A 426 9.38 -22.72 -5.40
CA ASP A 426 10.44 -22.87 -6.39
C ASP A 426 10.50 -24.29 -7.00
N GLY A 427 9.33 -24.80 -7.39
CA GLY A 427 9.17 -26.14 -7.98
C GLY A 427 9.25 -27.32 -7.00
N LYS A 428 9.52 -27.08 -5.72
CA LYS A 428 9.58 -28.12 -4.68
C LYS A 428 8.24 -28.18 -3.95
N ARG A 429 7.68 -29.39 -3.83
CA ARG A 429 6.36 -29.61 -3.23
C ARG A 429 6.48 -30.07 -1.78
N PHE A 430 5.63 -29.50 -0.92
CA PHE A 430 5.53 -29.79 0.51
C PHE A 430 4.11 -30.25 0.81
N THR A 431 3.97 -31.41 1.43
CA THR A 431 2.69 -32.04 1.72
C THR A 431 2.47 -32.15 3.24
N ASN A 432 1.29 -31.71 3.71
CA ASN A 432 0.88 -31.71 5.12
C ASN A 432 1.95 -31.06 6.04
N LEU A 433 2.15 -29.75 5.84
CA LEU A 433 2.99 -28.98 6.76
C LEU A 433 2.18 -28.54 7.97
N ASP A 434 2.66 -28.88 9.16
CA ASP A 434 2.19 -28.35 10.44
C ASP A 434 3.31 -27.58 11.12
N LEU A 435 3.05 -26.32 11.45
CA LEU A 435 3.92 -25.41 12.21
C LEU A 435 3.27 -25.09 13.55
N VAL A 436 4.02 -25.29 14.63
CA VAL A 436 3.70 -24.80 15.96
C VAL A 436 4.88 -23.98 16.46
N SER A 437 4.64 -22.71 16.78
CA SER A 437 5.70 -21.85 17.30
C SER A 437 5.28 -21.10 18.55
N LYS A 438 6.25 -20.87 19.42
CA LYS A 438 6.12 -20.06 20.63
C LYS A 438 7.33 -19.14 20.76
N GLY A 439 7.06 -17.84 20.76
CA GLY A 439 8.08 -16.81 20.87
C GLY A 439 7.89 -15.92 22.09
N THR A 440 9.01 -15.48 22.63
CA THR A 440 9.13 -14.40 23.60
C THR A 440 10.08 -13.35 23.02
N LEU A 441 10.29 -12.21 23.66
CA LEU A 441 11.34 -11.28 23.19
C LEU A 441 12.75 -11.87 23.28
N ASP A 442 12.95 -12.92 24.09
CA ASP A 442 14.26 -13.53 24.28
C ASP A 442 14.55 -14.66 23.29
N SER A 443 13.54 -15.44 22.89
CA SER A 443 13.74 -16.61 22.01
C SER A 443 12.47 -17.00 21.27
N LEU A 444 12.64 -17.60 20.11
CA LEU A 444 11.63 -18.30 19.34
C LEU A 444 11.89 -19.80 19.37
N ASN A 445 10.90 -20.59 19.72
CA ASN A 445 10.90 -22.04 19.57
C ASN A 445 9.83 -22.42 18.54
N ALA A 446 10.18 -23.24 17.57
CA ALA A 446 9.25 -23.70 16.56
C ALA A 446 9.47 -25.18 16.24
N THR A 447 8.37 -25.87 16.00
CA THR A 447 8.37 -27.23 15.44
C THR A 447 7.61 -27.21 14.12
N ILE A 448 8.25 -27.69 13.08
CA ILE A 448 7.65 -27.86 11.76
C ILE A 448 7.66 -29.36 11.44
N SER A 449 6.51 -29.90 11.07
CA SER A 449 6.37 -31.28 10.60
C SER A 449 5.84 -31.25 9.19
N VAL A 450 6.43 -32.07 8.31
CA VAL A 450 6.02 -32.19 6.90
C VAL A 450 5.96 -33.68 6.56
N THR A 451 4.83 -34.13 6.02
CA THR A 451 4.66 -35.54 5.66
C THR A 451 5.55 -35.96 4.49
N ASP A 452 5.69 -35.09 3.50
CA ASP A 452 6.58 -35.34 2.36
C ASP A 452 7.10 -34.04 1.76
N ILE A 453 8.40 -34.01 1.45
CA ILE A 453 9.06 -32.95 0.70
C ILE A 453 9.57 -33.55 -0.59
N ALA A 454 8.91 -33.25 -1.72
CA ALA A 454 9.36 -33.64 -3.04
C ALA A 454 10.30 -32.57 -3.62
N LEU A 455 11.59 -32.87 -3.66
CA LEU A 455 12.61 -31.99 -4.25
C LEU A 455 12.73 -32.17 -5.78
N SER A 456 12.39 -33.36 -6.27
CA SER A 456 12.24 -33.74 -7.69
C SER A 456 11.31 -34.95 -7.77
N ASP A 457 10.99 -35.43 -8.99
CA ASP A 457 10.14 -36.61 -9.20
C ASP A 457 10.72 -37.90 -8.57
N SER A 458 12.02 -37.96 -8.35
CA SER A 458 12.73 -39.13 -7.80
C SER A 458 13.26 -38.93 -6.38
N LEU A 459 13.35 -37.68 -5.91
CA LEU A 459 13.91 -37.36 -4.59
C LEU A 459 12.84 -36.84 -3.64
N HIS A 460 12.43 -37.71 -2.72
CA HIS A 460 11.46 -37.42 -1.67
C HIS A 460 12.09 -37.54 -0.28
N ILE A 461 11.76 -36.61 0.60
CA ILE A 461 12.17 -36.62 2.01
C ILE A 461 10.90 -36.72 2.87
N PRO A 462 10.51 -37.93 3.30
CA PRO A 462 9.26 -38.13 4.01
C PRO A 462 9.39 -37.89 5.51
N ASN A 463 8.27 -37.65 6.15
CA ASN A 463 8.11 -37.51 7.61
C ASN A 463 9.20 -36.62 8.25
N THR A 464 9.41 -35.47 7.64
CA THR A 464 10.41 -34.50 8.10
C THR A 464 9.89 -33.74 9.31
N ARG A 465 10.67 -33.70 10.38
CA ARG A 465 10.45 -32.87 11.54
C ARG A 465 11.64 -31.95 11.76
N LEU A 466 11.38 -30.66 11.84
CA LEU A 466 12.36 -29.61 12.09
C LEU A 466 12.02 -28.93 13.41
N ILE A 467 12.97 -28.92 14.34
CA ILE A 467 12.88 -28.20 15.62
C ILE A 467 13.86 -27.04 15.56
N LEU A 468 13.38 -25.85 15.80
CA LEU A 468 14.13 -24.60 15.75
C LEU A 468 14.10 -23.89 17.10
N GLY A 469 15.27 -23.40 17.52
CA GLY A 469 15.39 -22.48 18.64
C GLY A 469 16.22 -21.28 18.22
N ALA A 470 15.62 -20.09 18.09
CA ALA A 470 16.30 -18.89 17.57
C ALA A 470 16.42 -17.80 18.62
N LYS A 471 17.61 -17.18 18.70
CA LYS A 471 17.94 -16.04 19.55
C LYS A 471 19.16 -15.30 19.03
N ASN A 472 19.12 -13.97 18.88
CA ASN A 472 20.27 -13.12 18.53
C ASN A 472 21.07 -13.67 17.35
N ASP A 473 20.43 -13.84 16.20
CA ASP A 473 21.03 -14.38 14.98
C ASP A 473 21.54 -15.83 15.07
N LEU A 474 21.40 -16.48 16.18
CA LEU A 474 21.75 -17.88 16.35
C LEU A 474 20.49 -18.73 16.37
N THR A 475 20.36 -19.65 15.41
CA THR A 475 19.27 -20.62 15.35
C THR A 475 19.85 -22.02 15.54
N HIS A 476 19.47 -22.68 16.61
CA HIS A 476 19.69 -24.11 16.78
C HIS A 476 18.67 -24.88 15.95
N VAL A 477 19.14 -25.79 15.14
CA VAL A 477 18.34 -26.57 14.19
C VAL A 477 18.54 -28.05 14.42
N GLN A 478 17.45 -28.77 14.64
CA GLN A 478 17.44 -30.22 14.66
C GLN A 478 16.44 -30.73 13.63
N LEU A 479 16.94 -31.43 12.62
CA LEU A 479 16.15 -32.05 11.57
C LEU A 479 16.18 -33.56 11.72
N THR A 480 15.00 -34.16 11.71
CA THR A 480 14.84 -35.62 11.66
C THR A 480 13.90 -35.98 10.52
N THR A 481 14.23 -37.05 9.80
CA THR A 481 13.36 -37.64 8.77
C THR A 481 13.22 -39.12 9.03
N SER A 482 12.16 -39.76 8.54
CA SER A 482 11.99 -41.19 8.59
C SER A 482 11.71 -41.75 7.20
N ALA A 483 12.05 -43.01 7.03
CA ALA A 483 12.08 -43.85 5.85
C ALA A 483 11.36 -43.43 4.56
N SER A 484 12.14 -43.18 3.51
CA SER A 484 11.76 -43.47 2.12
C SER A 484 12.53 -44.65 1.58
N LYS A 485 12.26 -45.09 0.36
CA LYS A 485 13.04 -46.14 -0.31
C LYS A 485 14.51 -45.75 -0.53
N THR A 486 14.82 -44.45 -0.51
CA THR A 486 16.15 -43.93 -0.84
C THR A 486 16.86 -43.32 0.37
N VAL A 487 16.16 -42.51 1.19
CA VAL A 487 16.69 -41.97 2.45
C VAL A 487 15.82 -42.49 3.58
N SER A 488 16.31 -43.42 4.36
CA SER A 488 15.48 -44.10 5.35
C SER A 488 15.44 -43.40 6.71
N GLU A 489 16.48 -42.71 7.10
CA GLU A 489 16.52 -41.91 8.33
C GLU A 489 17.60 -40.83 8.21
N ALA A 490 17.31 -39.61 8.61
CA ALA A 490 18.32 -38.58 8.79
C ALA A 490 18.15 -37.90 10.14
N ARG A 491 19.26 -37.61 10.82
CA ARG A 491 19.33 -36.79 12.04
C ARG A 491 20.45 -35.78 11.84
N LEU A 492 20.06 -34.55 11.53
CA LEU A 492 21.01 -33.46 11.31
C LEU A 492 20.82 -32.43 12.44
N ASN A 493 21.95 -32.07 13.05
CA ASN A 493 22.00 -31.02 14.07
C ASN A 493 22.92 -29.90 13.59
N ALA A 494 22.47 -28.67 13.69
CA ALA A 494 23.25 -27.52 13.28
C ALA A 494 22.92 -26.27 14.10
N ASN A 495 23.91 -25.38 14.17
CA ASN A 495 23.69 -24.00 14.55
C ASN A 495 23.83 -23.13 13.29
N ILE A 496 22.80 -22.35 13.01
CA ILE A 496 22.81 -21.38 11.91
C ILE A 496 22.95 -19.99 12.52
N LYS A 497 24.08 -19.32 12.24
CA LYS A 497 24.28 -17.93 12.58
C LYS A 497 23.92 -17.05 11.38
N THR A 498 22.96 -16.18 11.58
CA THR A 498 22.57 -15.18 10.59
C THR A 498 23.59 -14.05 10.56
N LEU A 499 24.01 -13.64 9.35
CA LEU A 499 24.94 -12.55 9.08
C LEU A 499 24.20 -11.47 8.29
N SER A 500 24.68 -10.25 8.22
CA SER A 500 24.06 -9.16 7.45
C SER A 500 23.96 -9.45 5.94
N ASP A 501 24.79 -10.34 5.42
CA ASP A 501 24.91 -10.70 4.00
C ASP A 501 24.83 -12.20 3.72
N GLY A 502 24.47 -13.01 4.72
CA GLY A 502 24.44 -14.46 4.55
C GLY A 502 24.18 -15.25 5.83
N VAL A 503 24.61 -16.49 5.86
CA VAL A 503 24.50 -17.41 7.00
C VAL A 503 25.78 -18.19 7.20
N ARG A 504 26.09 -18.52 8.46
CA ARG A 504 27.11 -19.49 8.82
C ARG A 504 26.43 -20.69 9.49
N ILE A 505 26.65 -21.87 8.95
CA ILE A 505 26.08 -23.13 9.41
C ILE A 505 27.21 -23.93 10.06
N HIS A 506 27.09 -24.17 11.36
CA HIS A 506 27.95 -25.06 12.10
C HIS A 506 27.23 -26.40 12.26
N LEU A 507 27.72 -27.43 11.65
CA LEU A 507 27.17 -28.81 11.67
C LEU A 507 27.77 -29.55 12.84
N PHE A 508 26.94 -30.13 13.68
CA PHE A 508 27.34 -31.07 14.73
C PHE A 508 27.31 -32.52 14.22
N PRO A 509 27.83 -33.50 14.99
CA PRO A 509 27.73 -34.90 14.63
C PRO A 509 26.31 -35.26 14.23
N SER A 510 26.19 -35.82 13.04
CA SER A 510 24.93 -36.03 12.34
C SER A 510 25.01 -37.35 11.55
N SER A 511 23.86 -37.90 11.21
CA SER A 511 23.83 -39.12 10.37
C SER A 511 22.62 -39.15 9.48
N PHE A 512 22.75 -39.87 8.37
CA PHE A 512 21.65 -40.25 7.50
C PHE A 512 21.86 -41.66 6.92
N ILE A 513 20.74 -42.31 6.60
CA ILE A 513 20.77 -43.64 5.96
C ILE A 513 20.37 -43.45 4.51
N LEU A 514 21.25 -43.85 3.61
CA LEU A 514 21.07 -43.79 2.17
C LEU A 514 21.27 -45.21 1.60
N ASN A 515 20.27 -45.74 0.92
CA ASN A 515 20.28 -47.10 0.36
C ASN A 515 20.74 -48.14 1.39
N ASP A 516 20.11 -48.15 2.60
CA ASP A 516 20.38 -49.00 3.75
C ASP A 516 21.80 -48.87 4.35
N LYS A 517 22.57 -47.88 3.95
CA LYS A 517 23.91 -47.59 4.49
C LYS A 517 23.90 -46.31 5.31
N LYS A 518 24.37 -46.42 6.56
CA LYS A 518 24.44 -45.29 7.47
C LYS A 518 25.70 -44.47 7.21
N TRP A 519 25.49 -43.22 6.77
CA TRP A 519 26.52 -42.18 6.63
C TRP A 519 26.57 -41.34 7.89
N ASN A 520 27.76 -41.01 8.36
CA ASN A 520 27.96 -40.19 9.56
C ASN A 520 28.79 -38.95 9.23
N LEU A 521 28.41 -37.82 9.80
CA LEU A 521 29.26 -36.67 10.01
C LEU A 521 29.80 -36.80 11.45
N GLU A 522 31.04 -37.27 11.60
CA GLU A 522 31.61 -37.65 12.91
C GLU A 522 32.19 -36.45 13.66
N LYS A 523 32.60 -35.41 12.97
CA LYS A 523 33.19 -34.20 13.49
C LYS A 523 32.35 -32.98 13.08
N ASP A 524 32.53 -31.91 13.84
CA ASP A 524 31.93 -30.62 13.51
C ASP A 524 32.46 -30.11 12.17
N GLY A 525 31.57 -29.62 11.33
CA GLY A 525 31.87 -28.99 10.06
C GLY A 525 31.25 -27.60 9.98
N GLU A 526 31.80 -26.71 9.18
CA GLU A 526 31.29 -25.37 9.00
C GLU A 526 31.06 -25.05 7.52
N ILE A 527 29.91 -24.40 7.22
CA ILE A 527 29.60 -23.83 5.90
C ILE A 527 29.20 -22.39 6.09
N THR A 528 29.88 -21.48 5.43
CA THR A 528 29.52 -20.06 5.36
C THR A 528 29.01 -19.73 3.97
N LEU A 529 27.78 -19.23 3.87
CA LEU A 529 27.13 -18.77 2.64
C LEU A 529 26.91 -17.27 2.71
N ARG A 530 27.44 -16.51 1.78
CA ARG A 530 27.24 -15.06 1.61
C ARG A 530 26.74 -14.77 0.20
N LYS A 531 26.30 -13.55 -0.09
CA LYS A 531 25.75 -13.15 -1.42
C LYS A 531 26.66 -13.51 -2.60
N SER A 532 27.99 -13.50 -2.42
CA SER A 532 28.97 -13.76 -3.48
C SER A 532 30.09 -14.70 -3.05
N TYR A 533 29.88 -15.44 -1.94
CA TYR A 533 30.95 -16.20 -1.32
C TYR A 533 30.39 -17.44 -0.62
N ILE A 534 31.05 -18.59 -0.84
CA ILE A 534 30.78 -19.82 -0.11
C ILE A 534 32.10 -20.38 0.44
N GLU A 535 32.08 -20.76 1.70
CA GLU A 535 33.21 -21.46 2.35
C GLU A 535 32.68 -22.70 3.05
N ALA A 536 33.32 -23.81 2.84
CA ALA A 536 33.09 -25.05 3.58
C ALA A 536 34.40 -25.49 4.23
N LYS A 537 34.32 -25.96 5.47
CA LYS A 537 35.47 -26.40 6.24
C LYS A 537 35.12 -27.63 7.04
N ASP A 538 35.94 -28.68 6.92
CA ASP A 538 35.86 -29.94 7.68
C ASP A 538 34.49 -30.66 7.57
N VAL A 539 33.73 -30.46 6.48
CA VAL A 539 32.47 -31.17 6.26
C VAL A 539 32.75 -32.54 5.68
N ARG A 540 32.82 -33.56 6.55
CA ARG A 540 33.25 -34.90 6.20
C ARG A 540 32.20 -35.94 6.53
N PHE A 541 31.69 -36.63 5.52
CA PHE A 541 30.77 -37.75 5.64
C PHE A 541 31.50 -39.06 5.40
N THR A 542 31.28 -40.06 6.26
CA THR A 542 31.92 -41.38 6.20
C THR A 542 30.88 -42.52 6.24
N GLN A 543 31.14 -43.60 5.52
CA GLN A 543 30.40 -44.84 5.56
C GLN A 543 31.37 -46.04 5.25
N GLY A 544 31.81 -46.77 6.28
CA GLY A 544 32.84 -47.77 6.12
C GLY A 544 34.14 -47.18 5.54
N GLU A 545 34.57 -47.65 4.36
CA GLU A 545 35.73 -47.11 3.64
C GLU A 545 35.39 -45.91 2.74
N GLN A 546 34.10 -45.62 2.57
CA GLN A 546 33.63 -44.50 1.75
C GLN A 546 33.76 -43.19 2.49
N GLU A 547 34.17 -42.14 1.78
CA GLU A 547 34.30 -40.81 2.35
C GLU A 547 33.95 -39.73 1.31
N ILE A 548 33.20 -38.73 1.76
CA ILE A 548 32.91 -37.51 1.02
C ILE A 548 33.36 -36.33 1.89
N VAL A 549 34.33 -35.56 1.40
CA VAL A 549 34.80 -34.34 2.07
C VAL A 549 34.39 -33.12 1.24
N ILE A 550 33.64 -32.23 1.82
CA ILE A 550 33.29 -30.94 1.20
C ILE A 550 34.15 -29.86 1.86
N ASP A 551 34.93 -29.16 1.06
CA ASP A 551 35.89 -28.17 1.46
C ASP A 551 35.92 -27.02 0.45
N THR A 552 36.66 -25.97 0.72
CA THR A 552 36.93 -24.90 -0.25
C THR A 552 38.40 -24.80 -0.56
N GLU A 553 38.71 -24.53 -1.82
CA GLU A 553 40.07 -24.30 -2.29
C GLU A 553 40.17 -22.96 -3.01
N PRO A 554 41.29 -22.23 -2.88
CA PRO A 554 41.52 -21.04 -3.69
C PRO A 554 41.51 -21.40 -5.18
N ASP A 555 40.92 -20.53 -6.00
CA ASP A 555 41.04 -20.65 -7.45
C ASP A 555 42.41 -20.13 -7.90
N ASP A 556 43.15 -20.94 -8.65
CA ASP A 556 44.52 -20.63 -9.09
C ASP A 556 44.60 -19.45 -10.08
N GLU A 557 43.47 -19.09 -10.71
CA GLU A 557 43.40 -18.07 -11.76
C GLU A 557 42.69 -16.77 -11.32
N SER A 558 41.97 -16.81 -10.20
CA SER A 558 41.23 -15.66 -9.66
C SER A 558 41.29 -15.63 -8.14
N ASN A 559 41.05 -14.45 -7.55
CA ASN A 559 40.99 -14.29 -6.09
C ASN A 559 39.68 -14.86 -5.48
N ARG A 560 39.11 -15.90 -6.11
CA ARG A 560 37.86 -16.54 -5.72
C ARG A 560 38.13 -17.86 -4.99
N ILE A 561 37.12 -18.35 -4.33
CA ILE A 561 37.11 -19.62 -3.60
C ILE A 561 36.12 -20.54 -4.27
N ASP A 562 36.61 -21.76 -4.62
CA ASP A 562 35.82 -22.81 -5.23
C ASP A 562 35.37 -23.83 -4.18
N LEU A 563 34.13 -24.32 -4.32
CA LEU A 563 33.64 -25.42 -3.48
C LEU A 563 34.11 -26.76 -4.08
N VAL A 564 34.69 -27.60 -3.26
CA VAL A 564 35.30 -28.86 -3.68
C VAL A 564 34.71 -30.01 -2.90
N ALA A 565 34.22 -31.03 -3.62
CA ALA A 565 33.85 -32.30 -3.05
C ALA A 565 34.91 -33.36 -3.44
N LYS A 566 35.59 -33.91 -2.44
CA LYS A 566 36.57 -35.03 -2.60
C LYS A 566 35.85 -36.32 -2.27
N LEU A 567 35.85 -37.27 -3.22
CA LEU A 567 35.22 -38.57 -3.13
C LEU A 567 36.29 -39.65 -2.97
N ARG A 568 36.15 -40.49 -1.96
CA ARG A 568 37.03 -41.64 -1.76
C ARG A 568 36.21 -42.92 -1.67
N LYS A 569 36.41 -43.84 -2.62
CA LYS A 569 35.75 -45.14 -2.70
C LYS A 569 34.21 -45.07 -2.56
N VAL A 570 33.58 -44.05 -3.09
CA VAL A 570 32.12 -43.83 -2.97
C VAL A 570 31.40 -44.76 -3.95
N ASN A 571 30.43 -45.53 -3.46
CA ASN A 571 29.61 -46.40 -4.29
C ASN A 571 28.56 -45.60 -5.06
N ILE A 572 28.65 -45.54 -6.37
CA ILE A 572 27.77 -44.79 -7.25
C ILE A 572 26.30 -45.21 -7.07
N ASN A 573 26.07 -46.52 -6.89
CA ASN A 573 24.70 -47.05 -6.72
C ASN A 573 23.98 -46.54 -5.48
N ASP A 574 24.69 -46.07 -4.46
CA ASP A 574 24.07 -45.49 -3.27
C ASP A 574 23.43 -44.12 -3.58
N PHE A 575 23.98 -43.37 -4.54
CA PHE A 575 23.57 -42.01 -4.88
C PHE A 575 22.75 -41.91 -6.17
N THR A 576 22.94 -42.84 -7.14
CA THR A 576 22.23 -42.80 -8.42
C THR A 576 20.69 -42.69 -8.28
N PRO A 577 20.03 -43.43 -7.35
CA PRO A 577 18.59 -43.33 -7.18
C PRO A 577 18.07 -41.93 -6.75
N LEU A 578 18.95 -41.06 -6.26
CA LEU A 578 18.59 -39.68 -5.93
C LEU A 578 18.37 -38.79 -7.17
N PHE A 579 19.02 -39.16 -8.29
CA PHE A 579 19.08 -38.33 -9.49
C PHE A 579 18.37 -38.97 -10.69
N MET A 580 18.37 -40.31 -10.78
CA MET A 580 17.77 -41.04 -11.90
C MET A 580 17.33 -42.43 -11.50
N ASN A 581 16.23 -42.90 -12.06
CA ASN A 581 15.72 -44.27 -11.86
C ASN A 581 16.30 -45.26 -12.90
N LYS A 582 16.65 -44.77 -14.07
CA LYS A 582 17.27 -45.54 -15.17
C LYS A 582 18.18 -44.62 -16.00
N PRO A 583 19.31 -45.09 -16.54
CA PRO A 583 19.86 -46.46 -16.33
C PRO A 583 20.38 -46.63 -14.90
N ARG A 584 20.43 -47.87 -14.39
CA ARG A 584 21.06 -48.19 -13.11
C ARG A 584 22.56 -48.16 -13.28
N LEU A 585 23.22 -47.25 -12.55
CA LEU A 585 24.67 -47.12 -12.55
C LEU A 585 25.26 -47.72 -11.27
N GLU A 586 26.27 -48.58 -11.41
CA GLU A 586 27.01 -49.16 -10.30
C GLU A 586 28.50 -48.92 -10.53
N GLY A 587 29.29 -48.93 -9.46
CA GLY A 587 30.72 -48.72 -9.48
C GLY A 587 31.24 -48.02 -8.24
N ILE A 588 32.53 -47.94 -8.07
CA ILE A 588 33.21 -47.29 -6.96
C ILE A 588 33.95 -46.06 -7.51
N ILE A 589 33.53 -44.86 -7.14
CA ILE A 589 34.14 -43.62 -7.62
C ILE A 589 35.12 -43.04 -6.59
N THR A 590 36.31 -42.67 -7.08
CA THR A 590 37.28 -41.87 -6.35
C THR A 590 37.69 -40.70 -7.23
N GLY A 591 37.63 -39.49 -6.67
CA GLY A 591 37.93 -38.30 -7.48
C GLY A 591 37.54 -36.97 -6.78
N LYS A 592 37.49 -35.96 -7.60
CA LYS A 592 37.23 -34.58 -7.16
C LYS A 592 36.20 -33.95 -8.08
N VAL A 593 35.23 -33.27 -7.45
CA VAL A 593 34.25 -32.41 -8.14
C VAL A 593 34.44 -31.02 -7.59
N LYS A 594 34.61 -30.02 -8.46
CA LYS A 594 34.86 -28.64 -8.10
C LYS A 594 33.76 -27.77 -8.70
N LEU A 595 33.05 -27.01 -7.88
CA LEU A 595 32.10 -25.98 -8.31
C LEU A 595 32.80 -24.63 -8.30
N LYS A 596 33.14 -24.15 -9.49
CA LYS A 596 33.70 -22.82 -9.72
C LYS A 596 32.60 -21.79 -9.90
N ASP A 597 32.85 -20.58 -9.39
CA ASP A 597 31.94 -19.43 -9.50
C ASP A 597 30.47 -19.77 -9.17
N PRO A 598 30.20 -20.29 -7.95
CA PRO A 598 28.88 -20.82 -7.58
C PRO A 598 27.75 -19.77 -7.65
N PHE A 599 28.08 -18.48 -7.65
CA PHE A 599 27.12 -17.35 -7.74
C PHE A 599 27.07 -16.68 -9.11
N GLY A 600 27.94 -17.09 -10.06
CA GLY A 600 28.02 -16.53 -11.41
C GLY A 600 27.80 -17.59 -12.49
N LYS A 601 28.88 -18.02 -13.16
CA LYS A 601 28.81 -18.95 -14.29
C LYS A 601 28.46 -20.39 -13.90
N GLN A 602 28.66 -20.78 -12.63
CA GLN A 602 28.37 -22.11 -12.09
C GLN A 602 28.98 -23.22 -12.92
N ILE A 603 30.31 -23.27 -13.00
CA ILE A 603 31.05 -24.29 -13.73
C ILE A 603 31.38 -25.43 -12.79
N VAL A 604 30.94 -26.63 -13.11
CA VAL A 604 31.26 -27.88 -12.38
C VAL A 604 32.39 -28.60 -13.11
N GLU A 605 33.59 -28.57 -12.55
CA GLU A 605 34.71 -29.39 -13.03
C GLU A 605 34.71 -30.74 -12.31
N TYR A 606 35.03 -31.82 -13.02
CA TYR A 606 35.15 -33.15 -12.44
C TYR A 606 36.39 -33.84 -12.96
N ASP A 607 37.08 -34.59 -12.06
CA ASP A 607 38.22 -35.42 -12.32
C ASP A 607 38.12 -36.64 -11.40
N ALA A 608 37.75 -37.78 -11.99
CA ALA A 608 37.44 -38.97 -11.21
C ALA A 608 37.72 -40.27 -11.96
N VAL A 609 37.94 -41.31 -11.17
CA VAL A 609 38.06 -42.72 -11.64
C VAL A 609 36.92 -43.49 -11.00
N ALA A 610 36.16 -44.20 -11.81
CA ALA A 610 35.13 -45.11 -11.36
C ALA A 610 35.54 -46.54 -11.72
N GLU A 611 35.72 -47.38 -10.70
CA GLU A 611 36.13 -48.79 -10.84
C GLU A 611 34.91 -49.69 -10.94
N LYS A 612 35.01 -50.79 -11.72
CA LYS A 612 33.98 -51.82 -11.86
C LYS A 612 32.60 -51.27 -12.23
N VAL A 613 32.60 -50.33 -13.19
CA VAL A 613 31.38 -49.69 -13.63
C VAL A 613 30.46 -50.67 -14.34
N ARG A 614 29.17 -50.66 -13.96
CA ARG A 614 28.08 -51.38 -14.61
C ARG A 614 26.95 -50.44 -14.96
N VAL A 615 26.33 -50.68 -16.11
CA VAL A 615 25.14 -49.96 -16.59
C VAL A 615 24.05 -50.99 -16.85
N ASP A 616 22.93 -50.93 -16.15
CA ASP A 616 21.82 -51.92 -16.19
C ASP A 616 22.36 -53.38 -16.09
N ASN A 617 23.22 -53.63 -15.10
CA ASN A 617 23.92 -54.91 -14.83
C ASN A 617 24.93 -55.36 -15.90
N LYS A 618 25.16 -54.57 -16.96
CA LYS A 618 26.20 -54.87 -17.97
C LYS A 618 27.51 -54.25 -17.54
N GLU A 619 28.56 -55.08 -17.50
CA GLU A 619 29.89 -54.64 -17.12
C GLU A 619 30.49 -53.74 -18.21
N ILE A 620 30.95 -52.56 -17.83
CA ILE A 620 31.60 -51.58 -18.70
C ILE A 620 33.13 -51.63 -18.49
N GLY A 621 33.58 -51.83 -17.24
CA GLY A 621 34.97 -51.76 -16.82
C GLY A 621 35.26 -50.52 -15.99
N ASP A 622 36.54 -50.14 -15.91
CA ASP A 622 36.97 -48.95 -15.21
C ASP A 622 36.84 -47.75 -16.14
N VAL A 623 36.31 -46.64 -15.58
CA VAL A 623 36.04 -45.42 -16.31
C VAL A 623 36.84 -44.29 -15.68
N THR A 624 37.71 -43.65 -16.45
CA THR A 624 38.32 -42.37 -16.11
C THR A 624 37.49 -41.27 -16.71
N MET A 625 37.20 -40.22 -15.97
CA MET A 625 36.40 -39.10 -16.45
C MET A 625 36.97 -37.76 -15.98
N LYS A 626 37.12 -36.83 -16.93
CA LYS A 626 37.57 -35.47 -16.67
C LYS A 626 36.82 -34.51 -17.60
N GLY A 627 36.40 -33.40 -17.07
CA GLY A 627 35.69 -32.38 -17.87
C GLY A 627 35.06 -31.29 -17.02
N ASP A 628 34.23 -30.53 -17.69
CA ASP A 628 33.47 -29.47 -17.04
C ASP A 628 32.05 -29.37 -17.60
N VAL A 629 31.15 -28.85 -16.76
CA VAL A 629 29.77 -28.52 -17.10
C VAL A 629 29.53 -27.09 -16.75
N ASN A 630 29.27 -26.23 -17.74
CA ASN A 630 28.79 -24.89 -17.52
C ASN A 630 27.26 -24.92 -17.43
N THR A 631 26.71 -24.87 -16.21
CA THR A 631 25.25 -24.97 -15.97
C THR A 631 24.48 -23.78 -16.50
N SER A 632 25.12 -22.62 -16.63
CA SER A 632 24.49 -21.40 -17.15
C SER A 632 24.27 -21.46 -18.66
N THR A 633 25.27 -21.96 -19.41
CA THR A 633 25.22 -22.07 -20.88
C THR A 633 24.75 -23.43 -21.39
N GLY A 634 24.80 -24.47 -20.54
CA GLY A 634 24.52 -25.86 -20.94
C GLY A 634 25.69 -26.57 -21.66
N GLN A 635 26.85 -25.93 -21.72
CA GLN A 635 28.02 -26.51 -22.33
C GLN A 635 28.66 -27.57 -21.42
N VAL A 636 28.94 -28.75 -21.96
CA VAL A 636 29.61 -29.87 -21.29
C VAL A 636 30.84 -30.23 -22.07
N THR A 637 31.97 -30.32 -21.42
CA THR A 637 33.20 -30.93 -21.97
C THR A 637 33.45 -32.27 -21.31
N VAL A 638 33.87 -33.25 -22.07
CA VAL A 638 34.13 -34.64 -21.60
C VAL A 638 35.41 -35.15 -22.20
N ASP A 639 36.28 -35.70 -21.36
CA ASP A 639 37.36 -36.58 -21.73
C ASP A 639 37.23 -37.84 -20.84
N ALA A 640 36.68 -38.90 -21.39
CA ALA A 640 36.41 -40.15 -20.68
C ALA A 640 37.07 -41.32 -21.35
N GLY A 641 37.78 -42.14 -20.56
CA GLY A 641 38.40 -43.39 -20.98
C GLY A 641 37.71 -44.57 -20.32
N ILE A 642 37.43 -45.63 -21.09
CA ILE A 642 36.87 -46.89 -20.61
C ILE A 642 37.92 -47.95 -20.79
N THR A 643 38.21 -48.75 -19.77
CA THR A 643 39.11 -49.86 -19.78
C THR A 643 38.48 -51.07 -19.07
N GLY A 644 38.14 -52.10 -19.78
CA GLY A 644 37.58 -53.34 -19.26
C GLY A 644 38.07 -54.55 -20.06
N ASP A 645 37.78 -55.73 -19.58
CA ASP A 645 38.26 -57.00 -20.23
C ASP A 645 37.84 -57.11 -21.70
N LYS A 646 36.63 -56.59 -22.02
CA LYS A 646 36.07 -56.68 -23.37
C LYS A 646 35.79 -55.28 -23.98
N ASN A 647 35.97 -54.22 -23.23
CA ASN A 647 35.63 -52.87 -23.65
C ASN A 647 36.85 -51.95 -23.51
N LYS A 648 37.19 -51.23 -24.58
CA LYS A 648 38.15 -50.14 -24.55
C LYS A 648 37.68 -49.04 -25.44
N ALA A 649 37.46 -47.88 -24.85
CA ALA A 649 36.97 -46.69 -25.57
C ALA A 649 37.54 -45.41 -24.96
N ARG A 650 37.68 -44.38 -25.76
CA ARG A 650 37.95 -43.01 -25.31
C ARG A 650 37.00 -42.08 -26.01
N ILE A 651 36.33 -41.24 -25.23
CA ILE A 651 35.40 -40.26 -25.72
C ILE A 651 35.96 -38.90 -25.31
N LYS A 652 36.19 -38.02 -26.29
CA LYS A 652 36.60 -36.65 -26.04
C LYS A 652 35.75 -35.71 -26.89
N GLY A 653 35.10 -34.74 -26.29
CA GLY A 653 34.24 -33.82 -27.01
C GLY A 653 33.59 -32.80 -26.14
N SER A 654 32.78 -31.96 -26.77
CA SER A 654 31.90 -31.04 -26.09
C SER A 654 30.51 -31.11 -26.69
N LEU A 655 29.50 -30.89 -25.86
CA LEU A 655 28.10 -30.83 -26.27
C LEU A 655 27.39 -29.70 -25.50
N ASN A 656 26.27 -29.25 -26.02
CA ASN A 656 25.41 -28.31 -25.33
C ASN A 656 24.04 -28.94 -25.13
N TYR A 657 23.68 -29.28 -23.88
CA TYR A 657 22.41 -29.93 -23.56
C TYR A 657 21.21 -28.99 -23.56
N LYS A 658 21.42 -27.63 -23.63
CA LYS A 658 20.36 -26.63 -23.75
C LYS A 658 20.06 -26.30 -25.22
N ASP A 659 20.89 -26.72 -26.16
CA ASP A 659 20.65 -26.50 -27.59
C ASP A 659 19.78 -27.63 -28.14
N THR A 660 18.49 -27.39 -28.26
CA THR A 660 17.48 -28.35 -28.79
C THR A 660 17.38 -28.32 -30.32
N THR A 661 18.22 -27.56 -31.04
CA THR A 661 18.13 -27.39 -32.49
C THR A 661 18.85 -28.47 -33.29
N ASN A 662 19.58 -29.38 -32.64
CA ASN A 662 20.32 -30.48 -33.24
C ASN A 662 19.90 -31.86 -32.71
N ASN A 663 18.59 -32.18 -32.77
CA ASN A 663 18.09 -33.55 -32.67
C ASN A 663 17.51 -33.99 -34.00
#